data_a73e4604a200968c4d28db30e2ce6c06
#
_entry.id   a73e4604a200968c4d28db30e2ce6c06
#
_cell.length_a   1.000
_cell.length_b   1.000
_cell.length_c   1.000
_cell.angle_alpha   90.00
_cell.angle_beta   90.00
_cell.angle_gamma   90.00
#
_symmetry.space_group_name_H-M   'P 1'
#
loop_
_entity.id
_entity.type
_entity.pdbx_description
1 polymer ?
#
loop_
_entity_poly.entity_id
_entity_poly.type
_entity_poly.pdbx_seq_one_letter_code
_entity_poly.pdbx_strand_id
1 'polypeptide(L)'
;MVIDSSQQLVYTDATGRVIPYTEVKGHFPATNTRATLPPGVRNSATLNQHDITWRFPAKEFWQNRSFQQTYPIPGTGPLDLNEVDLGFAFSSGAFTVRVNPGNPNGGYRVNAAATKLAKNYANQLYGNSSPINSYLWGQSGGSAQALGAAEGTTGVWAGVIPCVIATTGLIVHSFQWQALYALAVPLDKRSEVRQAAEVGSGRSIYEGLDTEQRSVLDELLQGGFPRAGLGTALTLDLPTGGEIPVGDATVGSAVGPFPGVAGPSLVFGPGGQNIRVVDPTYEDDFWAKPGYAGANPPNYLKAAKVDGFATVTDVVRDAQGVPTALKFDPATVPALGSIGASHLQYYVYDAAGTTRTIDNSDPSNPVFTLTGTLDTTTGTLALPVNTNVLSATTPNSKVLLDALDVGDKIRINNRYFLSQVYYPRHSILNNGNPAYNQYKDNTGKPIYPQRDVQFVPLSSAGAMGGITETGNIKTKVMVMENLADANSYPYVAGFYQQQVQKSLGKRKADEMFRVYFQENGGHSNTGLVQGIFNQMVLDLVDWAEKGITPKPSSNYTIDTMNQIVQPIGAVDRKGLQPVIHLSANGGERAEAGLLQPVNISATIEMPPTTGKIVQYNWTIERQGVPAINEPATVLASPNEKVTLSRQMTFAIPGEYVISLNTTADRNGTSGTSTPLQNLDRVRVVVH
;
A
#
# COMPACT_ATOMS: atom_id res chain seq x y z
N MET A 1 31.89 0.42 1.44
CA MET A 1 31.19 1.21 2.45
C MET A 1 32.20 1.99 3.24
N VAL A 2 31.93 3.24 3.49
CA VAL A 2 32.68 4.08 4.43
C VAL A 2 31.99 3.96 5.79
N ILE A 3 32.76 3.69 6.86
CA ILE A 3 32.21 3.67 8.22
C ILE A 3 32.35 5.09 8.77
N ASP A 4 31.23 5.67 9.19
CA ASP A 4 31.16 7.03 9.74
C ASP A 4 31.29 7.02 11.27
N SER A 5 30.70 6.00 11.92
CA SER A 5 30.79 5.84 13.37
C SER A 5 30.64 4.39 13.81
N SER A 6 31.20 4.09 14.98
CA SER A 6 30.96 2.82 15.69
C SER A 6 30.89 3.12 17.18
N GLN A 7 29.81 2.67 17.84
CA GLN A 7 29.59 2.94 19.26
C GLN A 7 29.00 1.73 19.99
N GLN A 8 29.34 1.61 21.26
CA GLN A 8 28.76 0.60 22.15
C GLN A 8 27.51 1.16 22.80
N LEU A 9 26.42 0.41 22.70
CA LEU A 9 25.11 0.76 23.23
C LEU A 9 24.54 -0.42 24.04
N VAL A 10 23.43 -0.17 24.70
CA VAL A 10 22.73 -1.17 25.48
C VAL A 10 21.25 -1.17 25.11
N TYR A 11 20.70 -2.34 24.92
CA TYR A 11 19.28 -2.57 24.77
C TYR A 11 18.75 -3.31 26.02
N THR A 12 17.65 -2.85 26.58
CA THR A 12 16.95 -3.56 27.67
C THR A 12 15.64 -4.09 27.15
N ASP A 13 15.47 -5.41 27.17
CA ASP A 13 14.24 -6.04 26.70
C ASP A 13 13.08 -5.90 27.70
N ALA A 14 11.88 -6.31 27.30
CA ALA A 14 10.66 -6.21 28.12
C ALA A 14 10.72 -7.03 29.42
N THR A 15 11.67 -7.97 29.54
CA THR A 15 11.92 -8.76 30.77
C THR A 15 12.94 -8.12 31.70
N GLY A 16 13.52 -6.98 31.28
CA GLY A 16 14.60 -6.30 32.03
C GLY A 16 16.01 -6.85 31.73
N ARG A 17 16.15 -7.77 30.77
CA ARG A 17 17.46 -8.30 30.38
C ARG A 17 18.22 -7.26 29.58
N VAL A 18 19.45 -7.00 29.97
CA VAL A 18 20.37 -6.04 29.35
C VAL A 18 21.19 -6.73 28.29
N ILE A 19 21.15 -6.24 27.05
CA ILE A 19 21.87 -6.77 25.88
C ILE A 19 22.80 -5.68 25.35
N PRO A 20 24.13 -5.77 25.59
CA PRO A 20 25.07 -4.87 24.97
C PRO A 20 25.11 -5.11 23.45
N TYR A 21 25.27 -4.03 22.67
CA TYR A 21 25.44 -4.15 21.22
C TYR A 21 26.33 -3.06 20.65
N THR A 22 26.92 -3.35 19.50
CA THR A 22 27.70 -2.39 18.71
C THR A 22 26.82 -1.84 17.59
N GLU A 23 26.60 -0.52 17.55
CA GLU A 23 25.99 0.15 16.40
C GLU A 23 27.10 0.70 15.49
N VAL A 24 27.02 0.35 14.20
CA VAL A 24 27.93 0.83 13.13
C VAL A 24 27.09 1.57 12.11
N LYS A 25 27.42 2.83 11.86
CA LYS A 25 26.82 3.66 10.81
C LYS A 25 27.82 3.94 9.71
N GLY A 26 27.34 4.01 8.50
CA GLY A 26 28.17 4.32 7.34
C GLY A 26 27.34 4.53 6.08
N HIS A 27 28.04 4.76 4.97
CA HIS A 27 27.40 5.02 3.68
C HIS A 27 28.14 4.37 2.52
N PHE A 28 27.48 4.21 1.39
CA PHE A 28 28.12 3.89 0.11
C PHE A 28 28.60 5.18 -0.56
N PRO A 29 29.84 5.22 -1.14
CA PRO A 29 30.28 6.35 -1.93
C PRO A 29 29.34 6.62 -3.10
N ALA A 30 29.06 7.89 -3.38
CA ALA A 30 28.13 8.32 -4.44
C ALA A 30 28.49 7.78 -5.84
N THR A 31 29.75 7.51 -6.09
CA THR A 31 30.28 6.99 -7.38
C THR A 31 29.88 5.54 -7.66
N ASN A 32 29.47 4.77 -6.65
CA ASN A 32 29.19 3.33 -6.78
C ASN A 32 27.69 3.01 -6.93
N THR A 33 26.83 4.02 -7.00
CA THR A 33 25.37 3.85 -6.90
C THR A 33 24.62 4.15 -8.20
N ARG A 34 25.28 4.30 -9.34
CA ARG A 34 24.59 4.47 -10.63
C ARG A 34 23.95 3.17 -11.08
N ALA A 35 22.65 3.04 -10.83
CA ALA A 35 21.82 2.15 -11.63
C ALA A 35 21.56 2.83 -12.98
N THR A 36 21.87 2.19 -14.10
CA THR A 36 21.39 2.60 -15.41
C THR A 36 19.89 2.28 -15.47
N LEU A 37 19.06 3.31 -15.40
CA LEU A 37 17.63 3.18 -15.58
C LEU A 37 17.30 3.10 -17.08
N PRO A 38 16.20 2.43 -17.45
CA PRO A 38 15.70 2.46 -18.81
C PRO A 38 15.48 3.91 -19.28
N PRO A 39 15.60 4.20 -20.60
CA PRO A 39 15.26 5.51 -21.13
C PRO A 39 13.85 5.94 -20.72
N GLY A 40 13.68 7.18 -20.30
CA GLY A 40 12.39 7.72 -19.85
C GLY A 40 12.11 7.59 -18.35
N VAL A 41 12.90 6.81 -17.61
CA VAL A 41 12.84 6.75 -16.15
C VAL A 41 13.77 7.83 -15.58
N ARG A 42 13.18 8.89 -14.99
CA ARG A 42 13.98 9.96 -14.38
C ARG A 42 14.78 9.42 -13.21
N ASN A 43 16.07 9.62 -13.30
CA ASN A 43 16.97 9.50 -12.17
C ASN A 43 16.79 10.76 -11.32
N SER A 44 16.20 10.66 -10.14
CA SER A 44 16.30 11.76 -9.18
C SER A 44 17.79 11.94 -8.89
N ALA A 45 18.33 13.12 -9.16
CA ALA A 45 19.77 13.41 -9.18
C ALA A 45 20.48 13.27 -7.83
N THR A 46 19.80 12.80 -6.80
CA THR A 46 20.31 12.60 -5.46
C THR A 46 20.44 11.13 -5.11
N LEU A 47 21.20 10.38 -5.91
CA LEU A 47 21.76 9.08 -5.52
C LEU A 47 22.81 9.22 -4.40
N ASN A 48 22.73 10.26 -3.63
CA ASN A 48 23.69 10.58 -2.61
C ASN A 48 23.43 9.72 -1.39
N GLN A 49 24.32 8.77 -1.17
CA GLN A 49 24.58 8.17 0.11
C GLN A 49 23.39 7.39 0.72
N HIS A 50 23.34 6.10 0.42
CA HIS A 50 22.53 5.20 1.24
C HIS A 50 23.16 5.10 2.63
N ASP A 51 22.53 5.69 3.62
CA ASP A 51 22.92 5.51 5.00
C ASP A 51 22.64 4.06 5.43
N ILE A 52 23.65 3.45 6.01
CA ILE A 52 23.59 2.07 6.46
C ILE A 52 23.79 2.05 7.96
N THR A 53 22.96 1.31 8.66
CA THR A 53 23.11 1.05 10.08
C THR A 53 23.10 -0.45 10.34
N TRP A 54 24.12 -0.93 11.02
CA TRP A 54 24.19 -2.29 11.54
C TRP A 54 24.19 -2.26 13.05
N ARG A 55 23.48 -3.22 13.70
CA ARG A 55 23.47 -3.36 15.15
C ARG A 55 23.77 -4.80 15.50
N PHE A 56 24.95 -5.00 16.09
CA PHE A 56 25.50 -6.31 16.42
C PHE A 56 25.38 -6.54 17.93
N PRO A 57 24.52 -7.49 18.42
CA PRO A 57 24.47 -7.84 19.84
C PRO A 57 25.80 -8.42 20.29
N ALA A 58 26.07 -8.45 21.60
CA ALA A 58 27.23 -9.15 22.12
C ALA A 58 27.21 -10.62 21.70
N LYS A 59 28.41 -11.22 21.55
CA LYS A 59 28.59 -12.54 20.90
C LYS A 59 27.74 -13.65 21.51
N GLU A 60 27.54 -13.65 22.82
CA GLU A 60 26.72 -14.61 23.56
C GLU A 60 25.23 -14.59 23.20
N PHE A 61 24.75 -13.49 22.61
CA PHE A 61 23.38 -13.34 22.13
C PHE A 61 23.22 -13.64 20.64
N TRP A 62 24.32 -13.87 19.92
CA TRP A 62 24.28 -14.06 18.47
C TRP A 62 24.34 -15.53 18.06
N GLN A 63 23.49 -15.91 17.11
CA GLN A 63 23.34 -17.28 16.60
C GLN A 63 23.56 -17.41 15.07
N ASN A 64 24.60 -16.78 14.53
CA ASN A 64 24.91 -16.77 13.10
C ASN A 64 23.76 -16.26 12.20
N ARG A 65 22.98 -15.31 12.66
CA ARG A 65 21.83 -14.77 11.93
C ARG A 65 21.92 -13.28 11.73
N SER A 66 21.26 -12.79 10.67
CA SER A 66 20.94 -11.38 10.50
C SER A 66 19.52 -11.17 9.99
N PHE A 67 18.88 -10.11 10.46
CA PHE A 67 17.55 -9.68 10.05
C PHE A 67 17.62 -8.33 9.36
N GLN A 68 16.84 -8.19 8.28
CA GLN A 68 16.74 -6.95 7.51
C GLN A 68 15.30 -6.71 7.09
N GLN A 69 14.83 -5.48 7.27
CA GLN A 69 13.57 -5.01 6.72
C GLN A 69 13.85 -4.02 5.60
N THR A 70 13.16 -4.18 4.46
CA THR A 70 13.20 -3.24 3.37
C THR A 70 12.14 -2.17 3.52
N TYR A 71 12.48 -0.96 3.12
CA TYR A 71 11.59 0.17 3.22
C TYR A 71 10.55 0.17 2.08
N PRO A 72 9.26 0.39 2.38
CA PRO A 72 8.21 0.34 1.37
C PRO A 72 8.26 1.49 0.38
N ILE A 73 8.72 2.68 0.81
CA ILE A 73 8.72 3.89 0.00
C ILE A 73 10.04 4.61 0.20
N PRO A 74 10.76 4.95 -0.89
CA PRO A 74 11.96 5.76 -0.78
C PRO A 74 11.57 7.18 -0.41
N GLY A 75 12.14 7.71 0.63
CA GLY A 75 11.87 9.09 0.99
C GLY A 75 12.30 9.46 2.39
N THR A 76 12.31 10.70 2.60
CA THR A 76 12.75 11.48 3.71
C THR A 76 11.67 11.55 4.80
N GLY A 77 11.32 10.48 5.44
CA GLY A 77 10.41 10.54 6.58
C GLY A 77 11.08 10.11 7.88
N PRO A 78 10.68 10.67 9.02
CA PRO A 78 11.12 10.17 10.33
C PRO A 78 10.50 8.82 10.70
N LEU A 79 9.83 8.16 9.75
CA LEU A 79 9.19 6.87 9.98
C LEU A 79 10.22 5.77 9.87
N ASP A 80 10.55 5.15 11.00
CA ASP A 80 11.43 3.99 11.07
C ASP A 80 10.74 2.70 10.58
N LEU A 81 9.99 2.81 9.47
CA LEU A 81 9.24 1.69 8.87
C LEU A 81 10.13 0.57 8.33
N ASN A 82 11.44 0.79 8.26
CA ASN A 82 12.42 -0.20 7.85
C ASN A 82 13.33 -0.65 9.00
N GLU A 83 12.92 -0.37 10.23
CA GLU A 83 13.66 -0.78 11.40
C GLU A 83 13.14 -2.13 11.91
N VAL A 84 14.05 -3.08 12.04
CA VAL A 84 13.75 -4.36 12.69
C VAL A 84 13.66 -4.10 14.19
N ASP A 85 12.61 -4.61 14.85
CA ASP A 85 12.51 -4.58 16.29
C ASP A 85 13.73 -5.27 16.93
N LEU A 86 14.49 -4.52 17.72
CA LEU A 86 15.75 -5.01 18.30
C LEU A 86 15.52 -6.11 19.31
N GLY A 87 14.41 -6.04 20.07
CA GLY A 87 14.07 -7.06 21.05
C GLY A 87 13.79 -8.39 20.37
N PHE A 88 13.01 -8.36 19.31
CA PHE A 88 12.73 -9.54 18.48
C PHE A 88 14.00 -10.07 17.82
N ALA A 89 14.82 -9.20 17.22
CA ALA A 89 16.05 -9.61 16.56
C ALA A 89 17.05 -10.26 17.53
N PHE A 90 17.35 -9.59 18.64
CA PHE A 90 18.35 -10.07 19.60
C PHE A 90 17.89 -11.32 20.34
N SER A 91 16.60 -11.41 20.71
CA SER A 91 16.05 -12.64 21.28
C SER A 91 16.05 -13.82 20.29
N SER A 92 15.99 -13.53 18.99
CA SER A 92 16.11 -14.53 17.93
C SER A 92 17.56 -14.82 17.52
N GLY A 93 18.55 -14.23 18.17
CA GLY A 93 19.97 -14.45 17.87
C GLY A 93 20.47 -13.78 16.60
N ALA A 94 19.86 -12.68 16.17
CA ALA A 94 20.19 -11.98 14.95
C ALA A 94 20.81 -10.59 15.22
N PHE A 95 21.79 -10.17 14.41
CA PHE A 95 22.11 -8.77 14.24
C PHE A 95 21.18 -8.13 13.18
N THR A 96 21.06 -6.82 13.17
CA THR A 96 20.19 -6.11 12.23
C THR A 96 20.98 -5.37 11.17
N VAL A 97 20.40 -5.32 9.96
CA VAL A 97 20.89 -4.52 8.84
C VAL A 97 19.78 -3.55 8.43
N ARG A 98 20.09 -2.27 8.45
CA ARG A 98 19.21 -1.21 7.95
C ARG A 98 19.91 -0.47 6.81
N VAL A 99 19.17 -0.26 5.72
CA VAL A 99 19.59 0.62 4.63
C VAL A 99 18.55 1.72 4.55
N ASN A 100 18.96 2.96 4.81
CA ASN A 100 18.06 4.09 4.64
C ASN A 100 17.81 4.29 3.14
N PRO A 101 16.56 4.34 2.72
CA PRO A 101 16.20 4.38 1.30
C PRO A 101 16.39 5.78 0.72
N GLY A 102 17.60 6.22 0.54
CA GLY A 102 17.88 7.49 -0.17
C GLY A 102 17.45 7.46 -1.64
N ASN A 103 17.14 6.28 -2.21
CA ASN A 103 16.75 6.17 -3.61
C ASN A 103 16.00 4.85 -3.91
N PRO A 104 14.82 4.89 -4.58
CA PRO A 104 14.08 3.71 -5.01
C PRO A 104 14.89 2.84 -5.99
N ASN A 105 15.83 3.42 -6.72
CA ASN A 105 16.51 2.78 -7.83
C ASN A 105 17.59 1.76 -7.41
N GLY A 106 17.95 1.71 -6.13
CA GLY A 106 18.88 0.73 -5.58
C GLY A 106 18.21 -0.63 -5.31
N GLY A 107 16.95 -0.60 -4.89
CA GLY A 107 16.14 -1.78 -4.60
C GLY A 107 16.88 -2.85 -3.81
N TYR A 108 16.61 -4.10 -4.13
CA TYR A 108 17.26 -5.23 -3.47
C TYR A 108 18.78 -5.30 -3.63
N ARG A 109 19.35 -4.66 -4.66
CA ARG A 109 20.81 -4.71 -4.91
C ARG A 109 21.60 -3.99 -3.84
N VAL A 110 21.14 -2.82 -3.42
CA VAL A 110 21.77 -2.06 -2.32
C VAL A 110 21.63 -2.81 -1.00
N ASN A 111 20.45 -3.37 -0.74
CA ASN A 111 20.22 -4.23 0.40
C ASN A 111 21.15 -5.44 0.41
N ALA A 112 21.37 -6.09 -0.74
CA ALA A 112 22.29 -7.22 -0.88
C ALA A 112 23.75 -6.83 -0.62
N ALA A 113 24.16 -5.69 -1.12
CA ALA A 113 25.52 -5.18 -0.87
C ALA A 113 25.75 -4.88 0.60
N ALA A 114 24.80 -4.19 1.25
CA ALA A 114 24.86 -3.88 2.69
C ALA A 114 24.91 -5.15 3.55
N THR A 115 24.08 -6.16 3.21
CA THR A 115 24.04 -7.44 3.94
C THR A 115 25.35 -8.23 3.77
N LYS A 116 25.91 -8.29 2.57
CA LYS A 116 27.21 -8.95 2.35
C LYS A 116 28.33 -8.32 3.16
N LEU A 117 28.38 -6.99 3.20
CA LEU A 117 29.38 -6.26 3.98
C LEU A 117 29.16 -6.44 5.48
N ALA A 118 27.89 -6.44 5.95
CA ALA A 118 27.56 -6.72 7.34
C ALA A 118 28.00 -8.14 7.77
N LYS A 119 27.81 -9.15 6.91
CA LYS A 119 28.31 -10.52 7.17
C LYS A 119 29.84 -10.55 7.32
N ASN A 120 30.56 -9.86 6.44
CA ASN A 120 32.02 -9.80 6.53
C ASN A 120 32.48 -9.10 7.82
N TYR A 121 31.80 -8.00 8.18
CA TYR A 121 32.10 -7.28 9.42
C TYR A 121 31.78 -8.15 10.67
N ALA A 122 30.64 -8.84 10.67
CA ALA A 122 30.26 -9.75 11.75
C ALA A 122 31.26 -10.90 11.92
N ASN A 123 31.73 -11.49 10.81
CA ASN A 123 32.76 -12.53 10.86
C ASN A 123 34.06 -12.04 11.53
N GLN A 124 34.47 -10.80 11.25
CA GLN A 124 35.62 -10.20 11.91
C GLN A 124 35.35 -9.89 13.38
N LEU A 125 34.20 -9.26 13.67
CA LEU A 125 33.81 -8.85 15.02
C LEU A 125 33.70 -10.04 15.98
N TYR A 126 33.10 -11.13 15.52
CA TYR A 126 32.83 -12.32 16.35
C TYR A 126 33.90 -13.42 16.25
N GLY A 127 34.89 -13.25 15.36
CA GLY A 127 35.86 -14.33 15.05
C GLY A 127 35.18 -15.56 14.48
N ASN A 128 34.19 -15.35 13.58
CA ASN A 128 33.36 -16.41 13.02
C ASN A 128 33.83 -16.82 11.60
N SER A 129 33.86 -18.12 11.33
CA SER A 129 34.15 -18.66 10.01
C SER A 129 32.98 -19.41 9.35
N SER A 130 31.88 -19.57 10.11
CA SER A 130 30.68 -20.26 9.62
C SER A 130 29.83 -19.34 8.77
N PRO A 131 29.05 -19.87 7.81
CA PRO A 131 28.09 -19.07 7.04
C PRO A 131 27.05 -18.40 7.94
N ILE A 132 26.77 -17.15 7.65
CA ILE A 132 25.73 -16.37 8.33
C ILE A 132 24.44 -16.44 7.53
N ASN A 133 23.36 -16.91 8.16
CA ASN A 133 22.02 -16.94 7.58
C ASN A 133 21.36 -15.57 7.70
N SER A 134 21.04 -14.95 6.59
CA SER A 134 20.34 -13.66 6.56
C SER A 134 18.91 -13.83 6.10
N TYR A 135 18.02 -13.06 6.71
CA TYR A 135 16.59 -13.06 6.40
C TYR A 135 16.16 -11.66 6.07
N LEU A 136 15.32 -11.53 5.04
CA LEU A 136 14.83 -10.26 4.53
C LEU A 136 13.30 -10.27 4.50
N TRP A 137 12.71 -9.17 4.90
CA TRP A 137 11.28 -8.96 4.68
C TRP A 137 10.96 -7.53 4.26
N GLY A 138 9.78 -7.35 3.74
CA GLY A 138 9.30 -6.04 3.35
C GLY A 138 7.82 -6.05 3.08
N GLN A 139 7.16 -4.96 3.45
CA GLN A 139 5.73 -4.75 3.20
C GLN A 139 5.54 -3.73 2.10
N SER A 140 4.38 -3.80 1.38
CA SER A 140 4.05 -2.84 0.34
C SER A 140 5.16 -2.73 -0.72
N GLY A 141 5.66 -1.55 -1.04
CA GLY A 141 6.83 -1.38 -1.93
C GLY A 141 8.08 -2.13 -1.48
N GLY A 142 8.24 -2.40 -0.17
CA GLY A 142 9.30 -3.25 0.35
C GLY A 142 9.13 -4.72 -0.04
N SER A 143 7.91 -5.19 -0.26
CA SER A 143 7.64 -6.54 -0.79
C SER A 143 8.20 -6.73 -2.19
N ALA A 144 8.18 -5.68 -3.01
CA ALA A 144 8.82 -5.66 -4.32
C ALA A 144 10.32 -5.91 -4.22
N GLN A 145 10.98 -5.26 -3.26
CA GLN A 145 12.40 -5.47 -3.01
C GLN A 145 12.68 -6.89 -2.49
N ALA A 146 11.81 -7.43 -1.63
CA ALA A 146 11.92 -8.80 -1.12
C ALA A 146 11.76 -9.84 -2.25
N LEU A 147 10.80 -9.64 -3.16
CA LEU A 147 10.66 -10.50 -4.35
C LEU A 147 11.85 -10.35 -5.30
N GLY A 148 12.32 -9.10 -5.53
CA GLY A 148 13.54 -8.84 -6.28
C GLY A 148 14.76 -9.54 -5.69
N ALA A 149 14.86 -9.57 -4.37
CA ALA A 149 15.90 -10.30 -3.66
C ALA A 149 15.79 -11.81 -3.87
N ALA A 150 14.57 -12.37 -3.78
CA ALA A 150 14.33 -13.80 -3.94
C ALA A 150 14.65 -14.31 -5.34
N GLU A 151 14.36 -13.52 -6.38
CA GLU A 151 14.57 -13.90 -7.78
C GLU A 151 15.94 -13.49 -8.32
N GLY A 152 16.47 -12.33 -7.86
CA GLY A 152 17.66 -11.69 -8.42
C GLY A 152 18.98 -12.00 -7.70
N THR A 153 18.95 -12.73 -6.56
CA THR A 153 20.15 -13.04 -5.80
C THR A 153 20.28 -14.51 -5.45
N THR A 154 21.54 -14.93 -5.21
CA THR A 154 21.88 -16.25 -4.65
C THR A 154 22.88 -16.07 -3.52
N GLY A 155 22.73 -16.86 -2.44
CA GLY A 155 23.69 -16.89 -1.33
C GLY A 155 23.75 -15.61 -0.46
N VAL A 156 22.83 -14.65 -0.67
CA VAL A 156 22.71 -13.46 0.19
C VAL A 156 21.78 -13.74 1.35
N TRP A 157 20.56 -14.16 1.05
CA TRP A 157 19.56 -14.48 2.05
C TRP A 157 19.20 -15.95 2.03
N ALA A 158 19.01 -16.52 3.21
CA ALA A 158 18.53 -17.89 3.41
C ALA A 158 17.02 -17.99 3.22
N GLY A 159 16.31 -16.87 3.42
CA GLY A 159 14.88 -16.79 3.20
C GLY A 159 14.38 -15.33 3.17
N VAL A 160 13.22 -15.14 2.56
CA VAL A 160 12.55 -13.82 2.46
C VAL A 160 11.06 -13.91 2.77
N ILE A 161 10.49 -12.82 3.33
CA ILE A 161 9.05 -12.68 3.59
C ILE A 161 8.55 -11.41 2.91
N PRO A 162 8.01 -11.49 1.68
CA PRO A 162 7.22 -10.42 1.12
C PRO A 162 5.88 -10.34 1.86
N CYS A 163 5.50 -9.14 2.35
CA CYS A 163 4.23 -8.90 3.00
C CYS A 163 3.41 -7.94 2.15
N VAL A 164 2.10 -8.20 2.01
CA VAL A 164 1.16 -7.36 1.27
C VAL A 164 1.73 -6.94 -0.08
N ILE A 165 1.78 -7.89 -1.00
CA ILE A 165 2.53 -7.78 -2.26
C ILE A 165 2.02 -6.62 -3.11
N ALA A 166 2.84 -5.59 -3.26
CA ALA A 166 2.54 -4.37 -4.01
C ALA A 166 3.05 -4.37 -5.45
N THR A 167 3.48 -5.52 -5.97
CA THR A 167 4.13 -5.63 -7.28
C THR A 167 3.26 -6.30 -8.32
N THR A 168 3.87 -6.91 -9.34
CA THR A 168 3.22 -7.38 -10.56
C THR A 168 2.67 -6.24 -11.43
N GLY A 169 3.17 -5.03 -11.21
CA GLY A 169 2.77 -3.86 -11.97
C GLY A 169 1.39 -3.31 -11.60
N LEU A 170 0.74 -3.86 -10.56
CA LEU A 170 -0.66 -3.56 -10.30
C LEU A 170 -0.89 -2.35 -9.41
N ILE A 171 0.07 -1.99 -8.55
CA ILE A 171 -0.17 -0.95 -7.54
C ILE A 171 -0.57 0.39 -8.13
N VAL A 172 -0.04 0.76 -9.30
CA VAL A 172 -0.44 2.00 -9.99
C VAL A 172 -1.88 1.91 -10.43
N HIS A 173 -2.27 0.79 -11.05
CA HIS A 173 -3.64 0.58 -11.50
C HIS A 173 -4.62 0.42 -10.33
N SER A 174 -4.19 -0.13 -9.19
CA SER A 174 -5.06 -0.21 -8.00
C SER A 174 -5.47 1.17 -7.51
N PHE A 175 -4.56 2.14 -7.49
CA PHE A 175 -4.89 3.53 -7.15
C PHE A 175 -5.76 4.20 -8.21
N GLN A 176 -5.55 3.90 -9.49
CA GLN A 176 -6.38 4.44 -10.56
C GLN A 176 -7.82 3.91 -10.51
N TRP A 177 -8.04 2.63 -10.22
CA TRP A 177 -9.38 2.08 -9.99
C TRP A 177 -10.07 2.69 -8.79
N GLN A 178 -9.36 2.88 -7.68
CA GLN A 178 -9.90 3.56 -6.49
C GLN A 178 -10.28 5.01 -6.80
N ALA A 179 -9.41 5.72 -7.52
CA ALA A 179 -9.68 7.10 -7.95
C ALA A 179 -10.88 7.18 -8.90
N LEU A 180 -11.02 6.24 -9.83
CA LEU A 180 -12.20 6.16 -10.72
C LEU A 180 -13.48 5.90 -9.92
N TYR A 181 -13.44 4.99 -8.94
CA TYR A 181 -14.57 4.74 -8.05
C TYR A 181 -14.95 6.00 -7.25
N ALA A 182 -13.96 6.67 -6.66
CA ALA A 182 -14.19 7.90 -5.92
C ALA A 182 -14.71 9.05 -6.79
N LEU A 183 -14.33 9.08 -8.07
CA LEU A 183 -14.85 10.04 -9.06
C LEU A 183 -16.31 9.78 -9.42
N ALA A 184 -16.69 8.51 -9.58
CA ALA A 184 -18.03 8.12 -10.05
C ALA A 184 -19.05 8.01 -8.93
N VAL A 185 -18.64 7.64 -7.71
CA VAL A 185 -19.51 7.40 -6.56
C VAL A 185 -19.29 8.51 -5.52
N PRO A 186 -20.28 9.38 -5.28
CA PRO A 186 -20.19 10.46 -4.31
C PRO A 186 -19.95 9.94 -2.88
N LEU A 187 -19.42 10.79 -2.01
CA LEU A 187 -18.97 10.43 -0.66
C LEU A 187 -20.09 9.81 0.20
N ASP A 188 -21.30 10.37 0.14
CA ASP A 188 -22.48 9.84 0.83
C ASP A 188 -22.81 8.42 0.37
N LYS A 189 -22.78 8.18 -0.92
CA LYS A 189 -23.01 6.84 -1.50
C LYS A 189 -21.87 5.86 -1.17
N ARG A 190 -20.63 6.31 -1.14
CA ARG A 190 -19.50 5.48 -0.67
C ARG A 190 -19.66 5.08 0.79
N SER A 191 -20.16 5.99 1.63
CA SER A 191 -20.47 5.69 3.03
C SER A 191 -21.59 4.64 3.15
N GLU A 192 -22.63 4.69 2.29
CA GLU A 192 -23.66 3.67 2.22
C GLU A 192 -23.11 2.30 1.78
N VAL A 193 -22.26 2.27 0.75
CA VAL A 193 -21.57 1.05 0.29
C VAL A 193 -20.72 0.44 1.42
N ARG A 194 -19.98 1.27 2.15
CA ARG A 194 -19.20 0.81 3.30
C ARG A 194 -20.08 0.19 4.38
N GLN A 195 -21.16 0.88 4.78
CA GLN A 195 -22.09 0.37 5.78
C GLN A 195 -22.76 -0.93 5.32
N ALA A 196 -23.07 -1.03 4.02
CA ALA A 196 -23.63 -2.26 3.45
C ALA A 196 -22.63 -3.42 3.43
N ALA A 197 -21.33 -3.14 3.32
CA ALA A 197 -20.27 -4.14 3.36
C ALA A 197 -19.91 -4.63 4.78
N GLU A 198 -20.36 -3.94 5.82
CA GLU A 198 -20.13 -4.37 7.20
C GLU A 198 -20.89 -5.67 7.53
N VAL A 199 -20.30 -6.47 8.43
CA VAL A 199 -20.87 -7.74 8.87
C VAL A 199 -22.30 -7.57 9.37
N GLY A 200 -23.18 -8.47 8.94
CA GLY A 200 -24.58 -8.49 9.37
C GLY A 200 -25.39 -7.24 8.99
N SER A 201 -24.95 -6.42 8.04
CA SER A 201 -25.70 -5.23 7.59
C SER A 201 -27.06 -5.59 7.00
N GLY A 202 -27.17 -6.76 6.34
CA GLY A 202 -28.36 -7.19 5.63
C GLY A 202 -28.65 -6.40 4.34
N ARG A 203 -27.72 -5.53 3.92
CA ARG A 203 -27.85 -4.63 2.77
C ARG A 203 -26.95 -5.08 1.61
N SER A 204 -27.34 -4.73 0.39
CA SER A 204 -26.50 -4.92 -0.79
C SER A 204 -25.54 -3.73 -0.97
N ILE A 205 -24.25 -4.00 -1.27
CA ILE A 205 -23.28 -2.95 -1.61
C ILE A 205 -23.68 -2.14 -2.84
N TYR A 206 -24.63 -2.61 -3.62
CA TYR A 206 -25.17 -1.91 -4.81
C TYR A 206 -26.44 -1.10 -4.52
N GLU A 207 -26.91 -1.11 -3.28
CA GLU A 207 -28.11 -0.39 -2.89
C GLU A 207 -27.91 1.12 -3.08
N GLY A 208 -28.89 1.78 -3.70
CA GLY A 208 -28.85 3.23 -3.94
C GLY A 208 -27.88 3.71 -5.03
N LEU A 209 -27.12 2.81 -5.66
CA LEU A 209 -26.23 3.15 -6.77
C LEU A 209 -26.98 3.12 -8.13
N ASP A 210 -26.72 4.08 -9.00
CA ASP A 210 -27.17 4.04 -10.39
C ASP A 210 -26.32 3.08 -11.25
N THR A 211 -26.66 2.97 -12.55
CA THR A 211 -26.01 2.02 -13.45
C THR A 211 -24.53 2.35 -13.69
N GLU A 212 -24.17 3.64 -13.81
CA GLU A 212 -22.76 4.05 -14.00
C GLU A 212 -21.94 3.76 -12.76
N GLN A 213 -22.46 4.09 -11.58
CA GLN A 213 -21.83 3.85 -10.29
C GLN A 213 -21.61 2.36 -10.00
N ARG A 214 -22.63 1.52 -10.28
CA ARG A 214 -22.51 0.05 -10.17
C ARG A 214 -21.43 -0.49 -11.08
N SER A 215 -21.40 -0.05 -12.35
CA SER A 215 -20.37 -0.48 -13.31
C SER A 215 -18.95 -0.16 -12.83
N VAL A 216 -18.75 1.02 -12.21
CA VAL A 216 -17.43 1.40 -11.69
C VAL A 216 -17.09 0.66 -10.40
N LEU A 217 -18.06 0.37 -9.53
CA LEU A 217 -17.84 -0.51 -8.37
C LEU A 217 -17.46 -1.93 -8.82
N ASP A 218 -18.13 -2.47 -9.85
CA ASP A 218 -17.78 -3.77 -10.42
C ASP A 218 -16.35 -3.76 -11.01
N GLU A 219 -15.97 -2.68 -11.70
CA GLU A 219 -14.63 -2.52 -12.25
C GLU A 219 -13.55 -2.52 -11.15
N LEU A 220 -13.80 -1.83 -10.04
CA LEU A 220 -12.93 -1.84 -8.87
C LEU A 220 -12.78 -3.25 -8.29
N LEU A 221 -13.89 -3.95 -8.07
CA LEU A 221 -13.91 -5.30 -7.50
C LEU A 221 -13.26 -6.33 -8.43
N GLN A 222 -13.52 -6.24 -9.73
CA GLN A 222 -12.87 -7.09 -10.75
C GLN A 222 -11.38 -6.78 -10.90
N GLY A 223 -10.96 -5.54 -10.59
CA GLY A 223 -9.57 -5.17 -10.42
C GLY A 223 -8.88 -5.92 -9.27
N GLY A 224 -9.68 -6.49 -8.37
CA GLY A 224 -9.25 -7.29 -7.22
C GLY A 224 -9.31 -6.55 -5.89
N PHE A 225 -9.93 -5.36 -5.84
CA PHE A 225 -10.17 -4.67 -4.57
C PHE A 225 -10.94 -5.58 -3.62
N PRO A 226 -10.42 -5.85 -2.40
CA PRO A 226 -11.03 -6.84 -1.52
C PRO A 226 -12.38 -6.38 -0.96
N ARG A 227 -13.42 -7.24 -1.02
CA ARG A 227 -14.73 -6.93 -0.42
C ARG A 227 -14.61 -6.69 1.09
N ALA A 228 -13.76 -7.47 1.78
CA ALA A 228 -13.46 -7.25 3.19
C ALA A 228 -12.89 -5.85 3.47
N GLY A 229 -12.23 -5.28 2.47
CA GLY A 229 -11.73 -3.92 2.50
C GLY A 229 -12.81 -2.84 2.42
N LEU A 230 -13.96 -3.09 1.83
CA LEU A 230 -15.05 -2.10 1.73
C LEU A 230 -15.61 -1.67 3.08
N GLY A 231 -15.62 -2.58 4.07
CA GLY A 231 -16.14 -2.34 5.42
C GLY A 231 -15.14 -1.74 6.40
N THR A 232 -13.86 -1.63 6.05
CA THR A 232 -12.82 -1.13 6.97
C THR A 232 -12.52 0.35 6.72
N ALA A 233 -12.25 1.11 7.80
CA ALA A 233 -11.87 2.52 7.71
C ALA A 233 -10.56 2.79 6.93
N LEU A 234 -9.81 1.74 6.63
CA LEU A 234 -8.58 1.82 5.82
C LEU A 234 -8.85 1.96 4.32
N THR A 235 -10.09 1.83 3.87
CA THR A 235 -10.36 1.53 2.50
C THR A 235 -10.79 2.69 1.63
N LEU A 236 -11.58 3.59 2.10
CA LEU A 236 -12.14 4.65 1.24
C LEU A 236 -12.42 5.93 2.03
N ASP A 237 -12.37 5.87 3.35
CA ASP A 237 -12.28 7.04 4.20
C ASP A 237 -10.82 7.40 4.35
N LEU A 238 -10.36 8.09 3.38
CA LEU A 238 -9.10 8.79 3.52
C LEU A 238 -9.30 9.93 4.50
N PRO A 239 -8.32 10.15 5.39
CA PRO A 239 -8.55 10.86 6.61
C PRO A 239 -9.04 12.29 6.38
N THR A 240 -10.09 12.63 7.08
CA THR A 240 -10.47 13.95 7.56
C THR A 240 -10.65 15.05 6.53
N GLY A 241 -11.90 15.38 6.30
CA GLY A 241 -12.29 16.64 5.72
C GLY A 241 -13.52 16.60 4.81
N GLY A 242 -14.11 15.43 4.56
CA GLY A 242 -15.29 15.33 3.70
C GLY A 242 -15.01 15.56 2.22
N GLU A 243 -13.77 15.76 1.84
CA GLU A 243 -13.34 15.89 0.45
C GLU A 243 -13.12 14.51 -0.17
N ILE A 244 -13.46 14.44 -1.44
CA ILE A 244 -13.17 13.25 -2.25
C ILE A 244 -11.68 12.95 -2.12
N PRO A 245 -11.31 11.74 -1.73
CA PRO A 245 -9.90 11.34 -1.66
C PRO A 245 -9.25 11.23 -3.04
N VAL A 246 -9.53 12.15 -3.90
CA VAL A 246 -9.04 12.28 -5.26
C VAL A 246 -8.05 13.44 -5.34
N GLY A 247 -7.84 14.14 -4.22
CA GLY A 247 -6.82 15.18 -4.12
C GLY A 247 -5.42 14.59 -4.11
N ASP A 248 -4.45 15.32 -4.61
CA ASP A 248 -3.04 14.99 -4.50
C ASP A 248 -2.64 14.57 -3.09
N ALA A 249 -3.22 15.25 -2.11
CA ALA A 249 -3.03 14.92 -0.72
C ALA A 249 -3.62 13.56 -0.35
N THR A 250 -4.64 13.08 -1.03
CA THR A 250 -5.42 11.92 -0.59
C THR A 250 -5.13 10.64 -1.34
N VAL A 251 -4.85 10.65 -2.62
CA VAL A 251 -4.18 9.51 -3.23
C VAL A 251 -2.75 9.42 -2.70
N GLY A 252 -2.12 10.55 -2.38
CA GLY A 252 -0.86 10.60 -1.65
C GLY A 252 -1.00 10.39 -0.16
N SER A 253 -2.12 10.68 0.49
CA SER A 253 -2.33 10.44 1.91
C SER A 253 -3.08 9.15 2.18
N ALA A 254 -3.72 8.51 1.19
CA ALA A 254 -4.05 7.09 1.28
C ALA A 254 -2.80 6.24 1.39
N VAL A 255 -1.72 6.75 0.86
CA VAL A 255 -0.36 6.19 1.04
C VAL A 255 0.32 6.85 2.25
N GLY A 256 -0.38 7.70 3.02
CA GLY A 256 0.14 8.47 4.15
C GLY A 256 0.82 9.78 3.73
N PRO A 257 0.96 10.74 4.64
CA PRO A 257 1.75 11.93 4.41
C PRO A 257 3.22 11.53 4.43
N PHE A 258 3.73 11.10 3.30
CA PHE A 258 5.16 10.89 3.13
C PHE A 258 5.75 12.16 2.52
N PRO A 259 6.27 13.10 3.33
CA PRO A 259 6.95 14.28 2.81
C PRO A 259 8.14 13.81 1.98
N GLY A 260 8.16 14.18 0.71
CA GLY A 260 9.26 13.85 -0.21
C GLY A 260 9.08 12.57 -1.01
N VAL A 261 7.99 11.84 -0.83
CA VAL A 261 7.63 10.76 -1.74
C VAL A 261 6.73 11.29 -2.83
N ALA A 262 7.18 11.10 -4.02
CA ALA A 262 6.42 11.28 -5.25
C ALA A 262 5.30 10.22 -5.41
N GLY A 263 4.56 9.87 -4.36
CA GLY A 263 3.48 8.89 -4.43
C GLY A 263 2.41 9.29 -5.46
N PRO A 264 1.76 10.44 -5.32
CA PRO A 264 0.85 10.95 -6.33
C PRO A 264 1.57 11.42 -7.58
N SER A 265 2.78 11.93 -7.45
CA SER A 265 3.60 12.32 -8.59
C SER A 265 4.10 11.13 -9.39
N LEU A 266 4.16 9.93 -8.82
CA LEU A 266 4.39 8.69 -9.59
C LEU A 266 3.22 8.38 -10.53
N VAL A 267 1.99 8.65 -10.08
CA VAL A 267 0.78 8.30 -10.84
C VAL A 267 0.15 9.53 -11.48
N PHE A 268 0.02 10.62 -10.73
CA PHE A 268 -0.81 11.78 -11.11
C PHE A 268 -0.07 13.12 -11.16
N GLY A 269 1.18 13.19 -10.72
CA GLY A 269 1.88 14.45 -10.53
C GLY A 269 2.59 15.01 -11.77
N PRO A 270 2.85 16.33 -11.81
CA PRO A 270 3.47 16.99 -12.96
C PRO A 270 4.97 16.73 -13.10
N GLY A 271 5.63 16.11 -12.17
CA GLY A 271 7.10 16.10 -12.10
C GLY A 271 7.78 14.76 -11.85
N GLY A 272 7.19 13.61 -12.14
CA GLY A 272 7.77 12.30 -11.87
C GLY A 272 7.79 11.37 -13.07
N GLN A 273 7.88 10.09 -12.82
CA GLN A 273 7.61 9.03 -13.80
C GLN A 273 6.10 8.97 -14.10
N ASN A 274 5.53 10.07 -14.58
CA ASN A 274 4.13 10.14 -14.89
C ASN A 274 3.88 9.68 -16.33
N ILE A 275 2.64 9.32 -16.62
CA ILE A 275 2.25 8.84 -17.94
C ILE A 275 2.56 9.87 -19.04
N ARG A 276 2.49 11.17 -18.75
CA ARG A 276 2.89 12.22 -19.71
C ARG A 276 4.31 12.09 -20.22
N VAL A 277 5.23 11.62 -19.37
CA VAL A 277 6.64 11.47 -19.76
C VAL A 277 6.83 10.26 -20.67
N VAL A 278 6.15 9.17 -20.38
CA VAL A 278 6.34 7.90 -21.10
C VAL A 278 5.31 7.70 -22.23
N ASP A 279 4.16 8.36 -22.14
CA ASP A 279 3.08 8.32 -23.12
C ASP A 279 2.48 9.74 -23.32
N PRO A 280 3.23 10.66 -23.93
CA PRO A 280 2.87 12.08 -23.99
C PRO A 280 1.59 12.38 -24.77
N THR A 281 1.15 11.48 -25.63
CA THR A 281 -0.07 11.67 -26.44
C THR A 281 -1.33 11.15 -25.80
N TYR A 282 -1.22 10.43 -24.65
CA TYR A 282 -2.38 9.76 -24.06
C TYR A 282 -3.50 10.70 -23.66
N GLU A 283 -3.18 11.82 -23.00
CA GLU A 283 -4.19 12.78 -22.56
C GLU A 283 -5.01 13.33 -23.74
N ASP A 284 -4.34 13.75 -24.79
CA ASP A 284 -5.03 14.29 -25.97
C ASP A 284 -5.83 13.21 -26.70
N ASP A 285 -5.29 12.02 -26.84
CA ASP A 285 -5.98 10.87 -27.42
C ASP A 285 -7.23 10.49 -26.60
N PHE A 286 -7.12 10.51 -25.27
CA PHE A 286 -8.24 10.24 -24.37
C PHE A 286 -9.42 11.17 -24.59
N TRP A 287 -9.17 12.46 -24.79
CA TRP A 287 -10.22 13.46 -24.98
C TRP A 287 -10.75 13.57 -26.42
N ALA A 288 -10.01 13.09 -27.41
CA ALA A 288 -10.33 13.31 -28.82
C ALA A 288 -10.69 12.02 -29.59
N LYS A 289 -10.09 10.88 -29.25
CA LYS A 289 -10.20 9.68 -30.11
C LYS A 289 -11.37 8.78 -29.69
N PRO A 290 -12.07 8.19 -30.68
CA PRO A 290 -13.10 7.17 -30.41
C PRO A 290 -12.54 5.98 -29.60
N GLY A 291 -13.38 5.42 -28.74
CA GLY A 291 -13.01 4.29 -27.86
C GLY A 291 -12.40 4.70 -26.53
N TYR A 292 -12.10 5.97 -26.34
CA TYR A 292 -11.72 6.54 -25.04
C TYR A 292 -12.92 7.21 -24.37
N ALA A 293 -12.99 7.12 -23.03
CA ALA A 293 -14.12 7.66 -22.28
C ALA A 293 -14.26 9.18 -22.41
N GLY A 294 -13.17 9.91 -22.60
CA GLY A 294 -13.17 11.36 -22.77
C GLY A 294 -13.84 11.84 -24.06
N ALA A 295 -13.86 11.02 -25.13
CA ALA A 295 -14.53 11.33 -26.38
C ALA A 295 -16.07 11.22 -26.30
N ASN A 296 -16.57 10.33 -25.44
CA ASN A 296 -17.99 10.19 -25.10
C ASN A 296 -18.13 9.95 -23.58
N PRO A 297 -17.98 11.02 -22.78
CA PRO A 297 -17.83 10.86 -21.34
C PRO A 297 -19.14 10.47 -20.65
N PRO A 298 -19.09 9.56 -19.64
CA PRO A 298 -20.20 9.30 -18.74
C PRO A 298 -20.54 10.55 -17.91
N ASN A 299 -21.70 10.52 -17.24
CA ASN A 299 -22.23 11.71 -16.55
C ASN A 299 -21.30 12.21 -15.45
N TYR A 300 -20.74 11.32 -14.63
CA TYR A 300 -19.81 11.69 -13.59
C TYR A 300 -18.51 12.34 -14.11
N LEU A 301 -18.01 11.88 -15.28
CA LEU A 301 -16.82 12.47 -15.89
C LEU A 301 -17.12 13.85 -16.48
N LYS A 302 -18.31 14.05 -17.09
CA LYS A 302 -18.77 15.38 -17.51
C LYS A 302 -18.90 16.33 -16.33
N ALA A 303 -19.51 15.88 -15.24
CA ALA A 303 -19.71 16.67 -14.03
C ALA A 303 -18.39 17.07 -13.35
N ALA A 304 -17.35 16.22 -13.42
CA ALA A 304 -16.06 16.48 -12.80
C ALA A 304 -15.14 17.38 -13.64
N LYS A 305 -15.36 17.44 -14.95
CA LYS A 305 -14.44 18.13 -15.87
C LYS A 305 -14.43 19.64 -15.65
N VAL A 306 -13.23 20.17 -15.48
CA VAL A 306 -12.92 21.60 -15.54
C VAL A 306 -11.96 21.83 -16.70
N ASP A 307 -12.26 22.80 -17.58
CA ASP A 307 -11.38 23.20 -18.67
C ASP A 307 -11.78 24.59 -19.19
N GLY A 308 -11.05 25.61 -18.81
CA GLY A 308 -11.34 27.00 -19.20
C GLY A 308 -10.19 27.93 -18.95
N PHE A 309 -10.34 29.18 -19.34
CA PHE A 309 -9.33 30.22 -19.19
C PHE A 309 -9.81 31.30 -18.19
N ALA A 310 -8.93 31.63 -17.24
CA ALA A 310 -9.09 32.82 -16.40
C ALA A 310 -8.12 33.92 -16.85
N THR A 311 -8.57 35.17 -16.84
CA THR A 311 -7.75 36.33 -17.23
C THR A 311 -7.15 36.99 -15.99
N VAL A 312 -5.83 37.15 -15.98
CA VAL A 312 -5.09 37.79 -14.88
C VAL A 312 -5.40 39.29 -14.85
N THR A 313 -5.93 39.77 -13.74
CA THR A 313 -6.21 41.20 -13.50
C THR A 313 -5.19 41.88 -12.56
N ASP A 314 -4.51 41.07 -11.75
CA ASP A 314 -3.48 41.56 -10.83
C ASP A 314 -2.45 40.44 -10.54
N VAL A 315 -1.18 40.81 -10.48
CA VAL A 315 -0.08 39.94 -10.03
C VAL A 315 0.38 40.47 -8.67
N VAL A 316 -0.11 39.84 -7.62
CA VAL A 316 0.23 40.19 -6.23
C VAL A 316 1.68 39.78 -5.94
N ARG A 317 2.48 40.76 -5.48
CA ARG A 317 3.91 40.55 -5.20
C ARG A 317 4.24 40.81 -3.73
N ASP A 318 5.23 40.13 -3.21
CA ASP A 318 5.78 40.38 -1.87
C ASP A 318 6.69 41.66 -1.86
N ALA A 319 7.25 41.96 -0.68
CA ALA A 319 8.14 43.09 -0.51
C ALA A 319 9.43 43.03 -1.33
N GLN A 320 9.78 41.83 -1.82
CA GLN A 320 10.93 41.53 -2.69
C GLN A 320 10.57 41.57 -4.18
N GLY A 321 9.28 41.86 -4.49
CA GLY A 321 8.76 41.88 -5.85
C GLY A 321 8.44 40.47 -6.43
N VAL A 322 8.48 39.42 -5.63
CA VAL A 322 8.17 38.05 -6.09
C VAL A 322 6.66 37.83 -6.10
N PRO A 323 6.06 37.32 -7.19
CA PRO A 323 4.64 36.99 -7.23
C PRO A 323 4.27 35.93 -6.20
N THR A 324 3.24 36.22 -5.42
CA THR A 324 2.69 35.34 -4.38
C THR A 324 1.26 34.92 -4.65
N ALA A 325 0.55 35.64 -5.54
CA ALA A 325 -0.78 35.26 -6.00
C ALA A 325 -1.10 35.92 -7.34
N LEU A 326 -2.04 35.31 -8.07
CA LEU A 326 -2.70 35.91 -9.22
C LEU A 326 -4.16 36.19 -8.87
N LYS A 327 -4.66 37.38 -9.22
CA LYS A 327 -6.08 37.64 -9.21
C LYS A 327 -6.64 37.54 -10.62
N PHE A 328 -7.78 36.95 -10.73
CA PHE A 328 -8.48 36.77 -12.01
C PHE A 328 -9.72 37.69 -12.11
N ASP A 329 -10.11 37.98 -13.34
CA ASP A 329 -11.46 38.44 -13.60
C ASP A 329 -12.45 37.34 -13.22
N PRO A 330 -13.32 37.55 -12.20
CA PRO A 330 -14.23 36.51 -11.72
C PRO A 330 -15.17 35.95 -12.80
N ALA A 331 -15.47 36.75 -13.82
CA ALA A 331 -16.34 36.35 -14.92
C ALA A 331 -15.65 35.30 -15.86
N THR A 332 -14.31 35.19 -15.78
CA THR A 332 -13.53 34.30 -16.63
C THR A 332 -13.09 33.02 -15.89
N VAL A 333 -13.20 32.98 -14.56
CA VAL A 333 -12.83 31.78 -13.81
C VAL A 333 -13.78 30.64 -14.16
N PRO A 334 -13.28 29.49 -14.64
CA PRO A 334 -14.15 28.37 -14.96
C PRO A 334 -14.87 27.83 -13.73
N ALA A 335 -16.13 27.46 -13.89
CA ALA A 335 -16.88 26.80 -12.83
C ALA A 335 -16.18 25.49 -12.44
N LEU A 336 -16.07 25.23 -11.15
CA LEU A 336 -15.53 23.98 -10.65
C LEU A 336 -16.51 22.84 -10.91
N GLY A 337 -15.95 21.68 -11.27
CA GLY A 337 -16.74 20.45 -11.42
C GLY A 337 -17.06 19.81 -10.05
N SER A 338 -17.66 18.62 -10.10
CA SER A 338 -18.11 17.89 -8.90
C SER A 338 -16.98 17.52 -7.91
N ILE A 339 -15.72 17.56 -8.34
CA ILE A 339 -14.54 17.32 -7.50
C ILE A 339 -13.87 18.62 -7.01
N GLY A 340 -14.54 19.75 -7.20
CA GLY A 340 -14.04 21.06 -6.73
C GLY A 340 -12.71 21.46 -7.37
N ALA A 341 -11.84 22.09 -6.57
CA ALA A 341 -10.51 22.54 -7.02
C ALA A 341 -9.46 21.41 -7.03
N SER A 342 -9.85 20.18 -6.78
CA SER A 342 -8.94 19.04 -6.74
C SER A 342 -8.32 18.76 -8.11
N HIS A 343 -7.00 18.51 -8.13
CA HIS A 343 -6.24 18.17 -9.34
C HIS A 343 -6.25 19.20 -10.46
N LEU A 344 -6.54 20.44 -10.16
CA LEU A 344 -6.42 21.52 -11.13
C LEU A 344 -4.95 21.73 -11.53
N GLN A 345 -4.76 21.95 -12.82
CA GLN A 345 -3.49 22.35 -13.42
C GLN A 345 -3.64 23.72 -14.06
N TYR A 346 -2.59 24.52 -13.98
CA TYR A 346 -2.58 25.92 -14.39
C TYR A 346 -1.51 26.13 -15.45
N TYR A 347 -1.93 26.45 -16.67
CA TYR A 347 -1.02 26.69 -17.80
C TYR A 347 -1.06 28.15 -18.20
N VAL A 348 0.10 28.76 -18.36
CA VAL A 348 0.21 30.18 -18.68
C VAL A 348 0.23 30.41 -20.18
N TYR A 349 -0.63 31.30 -20.63
CA TYR A 349 -0.70 31.83 -21.97
C TYR A 349 -0.53 33.34 -21.91
N ASP A 350 0.04 33.97 -22.94
CA ASP A 350 0.08 35.40 -23.06
C ASP A 350 -1.33 36.01 -23.29
N ALA A 351 -1.43 37.32 -23.26
CA ALA A 351 -2.71 38.02 -23.51
C ALA A 351 -3.29 37.71 -24.89
N ALA A 352 -2.46 37.38 -25.87
CA ALA A 352 -2.90 36.99 -27.21
C ALA A 352 -3.41 35.54 -27.28
N GLY A 353 -3.22 34.75 -26.18
CA GLY A 353 -3.62 33.35 -26.10
C GLY A 353 -2.58 32.40 -26.69
N THR A 354 -1.35 32.83 -26.85
CA THR A 354 -0.23 31.99 -27.25
C THR A 354 0.39 31.37 -26.00
N THR A 355 0.69 30.08 -26.02
CA THR A 355 1.36 29.39 -24.93
C THR A 355 2.70 30.08 -24.65
N ARG A 356 2.93 30.51 -23.44
CA ARG A 356 4.27 30.95 -23.02
C ARG A 356 5.17 29.74 -22.96
N THR A 357 6.06 29.63 -23.94
CA THR A 357 7.15 28.65 -23.91
C THR A 357 8.34 29.31 -23.24
N ILE A 358 8.90 28.66 -22.25
CA ILE A 358 10.23 28.97 -21.77
C ILE A 358 11.21 28.22 -22.68
N ASP A 359 12.35 28.86 -22.96
CA ASP A 359 13.44 28.21 -23.70
C ASP A 359 13.82 26.91 -23.00
N ASN A 360 13.36 25.82 -23.59
CA ASN A 360 13.34 24.51 -22.96
C ASN A 360 14.36 23.62 -23.61
N SER A 361 15.46 23.47 -22.94
CA SER A 361 16.33 22.32 -23.15
C SER A 361 15.71 20.97 -22.70
N ASP A 362 14.50 20.97 -22.12
CA ASP A 362 13.75 19.78 -21.77
C ASP A 362 12.49 19.66 -22.65
N PRO A 363 12.53 18.86 -23.73
CA PRO A 363 11.39 18.66 -24.63
C PRO A 363 10.21 17.94 -23.96
N SER A 364 10.36 17.41 -22.74
CA SER A 364 9.29 16.69 -22.04
C SER A 364 8.32 17.60 -21.26
N ASN A 365 8.63 18.90 -21.15
CA ASN A 365 7.75 19.85 -20.45
C ASN A 365 7.71 21.24 -21.16
N PRO A 366 7.11 21.32 -22.35
CA PRO A 366 7.13 22.53 -23.18
C PRO A 366 6.17 23.63 -22.71
N VAL A 367 5.40 23.42 -21.63
CA VAL A 367 4.34 24.34 -21.22
C VAL A 367 4.65 24.88 -19.83
N PHE A 368 4.53 26.18 -19.71
CA PHE A 368 4.66 26.92 -18.48
C PHE A 368 3.53 26.54 -17.51
N THR A 369 3.83 25.78 -16.45
CA THR A 369 2.87 25.36 -15.46
C THR A 369 3.09 26.04 -14.12
N LEU A 370 1.98 26.45 -13.50
CA LEU A 370 1.96 26.92 -12.11
C LEU A 370 1.38 25.82 -11.22
N THR A 371 1.79 25.86 -9.96
CA THR A 371 1.11 25.17 -8.86
C THR A 371 0.55 26.20 -7.90
N GLY A 372 -0.63 25.97 -7.34
CA GLY A 372 -1.25 26.90 -6.42
C GLY A 372 -2.58 26.42 -5.91
N THR A 373 -3.14 27.17 -4.99
CA THR A 373 -4.48 26.95 -4.44
C THR A 373 -5.42 28.03 -4.96
N LEU A 374 -6.45 27.60 -5.71
CA LEU A 374 -7.46 28.49 -6.25
C LEU A 374 -8.58 28.71 -5.22
N ASP A 375 -8.76 29.97 -4.81
CA ASP A 375 -9.96 30.42 -4.12
C ASP A 375 -10.93 31.00 -5.17
N THR A 376 -11.98 30.28 -5.47
CA THR A 376 -13.00 30.71 -6.43
C THR A 376 -13.91 31.81 -5.92
N THR A 377 -13.99 32.03 -4.59
CA THR A 377 -14.78 33.09 -3.99
C THR A 377 -14.15 34.46 -4.27
N THR A 378 -12.84 34.54 -4.19
CA THR A 378 -12.08 35.77 -4.43
C THR A 378 -11.49 35.85 -5.83
N GLY A 379 -11.56 34.77 -6.62
CA GLY A 379 -10.88 34.66 -7.90
C GLY A 379 -9.35 34.72 -7.78
N THR A 380 -8.78 34.17 -6.69
CA THR A 380 -7.36 34.30 -6.39
C THR A 380 -6.67 32.94 -6.45
N LEU A 381 -5.59 32.83 -7.21
CA LEU A 381 -4.67 31.69 -7.19
C LEU A 381 -3.46 32.02 -6.32
N ALA A 382 -3.41 31.48 -5.13
CA ALA A 382 -2.24 31.61 -4.25
C ALA A 382 -1.09 30.73 -4.79
N LEU A 383 0.10 31.32 -4.92
CA LEU A 383 1.29 30.67 -5.48
C LEU A 383 2.28 30.36 -4.36
N PRO A 384 2.58 29.10 -4.04
CA PRO A 384 3.68 28.77 -3.15
C PRO A 384 5.01 29.12 -3.83
N VAL A 385 5.75 30.04 -3.22
CA VAL A 385 7.05 30.50 -3.75
C VAL A 385 8.14 29.50 -3.36
N ASN A 386 8.79 28.91 -4.34
CA ASN A 386 9.98 28.08 -4.12
C ASN A 386 11.24 28.92 -4.34
N THR A 387 11.75 29.51 -3.26
CA THR A 387 12.93 30.43 -3.30
C THR A 387 14.23 29.72 -3.61
N ASN A 388 14.29 28.39 -3.57
CA ASN A 388 15.54 27.62 -3.70
C ASN A 388 15.79 27.06 -5.10
N VAL A 389 14.94 27.32 -6.08
CA VAL A 389 15.06 26.70 -7.39
C VAL A 389 15.20 27.72 -8.50
N LEU A 390 16.38 27.71 -9.11
CA LEU A 390 16.74 28.57 -10.23
C LEU A 390 16.41 27.97 -11.61
N SER A 391 15.80 26.78 -11.66
CA SER A 391 15.51 26.09 -12.92
C SER A 391 14.18 26.54 -13.51
N ALA A 392 14.18 26.90 -14.78
CA ALA A 392 12.98 27.24 -15.53
C ALA A 392 11.95 26.10 -15.63
N THR A 393 12.35 24.84 -15.38
CA THR A 393 11.51 23.66 -15.43
C THR A 393 10.79 23.32 -14.12
N THR A 394 11.07 24.07 -13.05
CA THR A 394 10.42 23.86 -11.76
C THR A 394 9.16 24.71 -11.66
N PRO A 395 8.00 24.12 -11.30
CA PRO A 395 6.80 24.91 -11.05
C PRO A 395 7.08 26.05 -10.07
N ASN A 396 6.53 27.23 -10.35
CA ASN A 396 6.70 28.45 -9.55
C ASN A 396 8.18 28.89 -9.32
N SER A 397 9.08 28.56 -10.23
CA SER A 397 10.42 29.13 -10.16
C SER A 397 10.37 30.65 -10.30
N LYS A 398 11.37 31.35 -9.72
CA LYS A 398 11.41 32.81 -9.82
C LYS A 398 11.37 33.30 -11.28
N VAL A 399 12.07 32.63 -12.19
CA VAL A 399 12.07 32.95 -13.63
C VAL A 399 10.66 32.86 -14.23
N LEU A 400 9.89 31.83 -13.83
CA LEU A 400 8.52 31.66 -14.27
C LEU A 400 7.61 32.74 -13.72
N LEU A 401 7.72 33.00 -12.42
CA LEU A 401 6.88 33.97 -11.75
C LEU A 401 7.14 35.41 -12.21
N ASP A 402 8.40 35.75 -12.50
CA ASP A 402 8.78 37.08 -12.99
C ASP A 402 8.19 37.38 -14.39
N ALA A 403 7.88 36.34 -15.17
CA ALA A 403 7.33 36.48 -16.51
C ALA A 403 5.79 36.64 -16.54
N LEU A 404 5.12 36.65 -15.38
CA LEU A 404 3.66 36.81 -15.29
C LEU A 404 3.25 38.27 -15.37
N ASP A 405 2.27 38.58 -16.23
CA ASP A 405 1.75 39.93 -16.46
C ASP A 405 0.23 40.01 -16.35
N VAL A 406 -0.27 41.20 -16.07
CA VAL A 406 -1.69 41.51 -16.19
C VAL A 406 -2.14 41.34 -17.63
N GLY A 407 -3.27 40.68 -17.83
CA GLY A 407 -3.79 40.33 -19.15
C GLY A 407 -3.41 38.92 -19.61
N ASP A 408 -2.46 38.24 -18.94
CA ASP A 408 -2.17 36.84 -19.20
C ASP A 408 -3.42 35.97 -18.99
N LYS A 409 -3.48 34.86 -19.69
CA LYS A 409 -4.56 33.88 -19.57
C LYS A 409 -4.02 32.62 -18.91
N ILE A 410 -4.68 32.19 -17.86
CA ILE A 410 -4.37 30.95 -17.19
C ILE A 410 -5.41 29.93 -17.59
N ARG A 411 -5.01 28.87 -18.32
CA ARG A 411 -5.87 27.73 -18.53
C ARG A 411 -5.92 26.90 -17.28
N ILE A 412 -7.10 26.76 -16.70
CA ILE A 412 -7.38 26.00 -15.49
C ILE A 412 -8.10 24.73 -15.94
N ASN A 413 -7.51 23.57 -15.68
CA ASN A 413 -8.13 22.29 -16.08
C ASN A 413 -7.67 21.14 -15.21
N ASN A 414 -8.46 20.05 -15.19
CA ASN A 414 -8.16 18.78 -14.56
C ASN A 414 -8.13 17.60 -15.55
N ARG A 415 -7.97 17.89 -16.83
CA ARG A 415 -8.04 16.91 -17.94
C ARG A 415 -7.04 15.78 -17.76
N TYR A 416 -5.82 16.11 -17.34
CA TYR A 416 -4.79 15.11 -17.13
C TYR A 416 -5.20 14.09 -16.07
N PHE A 417 -5.60 14.54 -14.88
CA PHE A 417 -6.06 13.66 -13.81
C PHE A 417 -7.20 12.76 -14.28
N LEU A 418 -8.23 13.35 -14.90
CA LEU A 418 -9.40 12.61 -15.38
C LEU A 418 -9.05 11.56 -16.45
N SER A 419 -8.04 11.79 -17.25
CA SER A 419 -7.56 10.79 -18.21
C SER A 419 -6.84 9.63 -17.50
N GLN A 420 -6.07 9.93 -16.44
CA GLN A 420 -5.25 8.94 -15.75
C GLN A 420 -6.07 7.86 -15.04
N VAL A 421 -7.22 8.20 -14.47
CA VAL A 421 -8.08 7.23 -13.77
C VAL A 421 -8.63 6.15 -14.71
N TYR A 422 -8.59 6.37 -16.02
CA TYR A 422 -9.00 5.41 -17.04
C TYR A 422 -7.84 4.63 -17.67
N TYR A 423 -6.60 4.95 -17.33
CA TYR A 423 -5.44 4.35 -17.96
C TYR A 423 -5.39 2.81 -17.86
N PRO A 424 -5.87 2.15 -16.80
CA PRO A 424 -5.91 0.68 -16.72
C PRO A 424 -6.66 0.02 -17.88
N ARG A 425 -7.68 0.67 -18.42
CA ARG A 425 -8.45 0.18 -19.60
C ARG A 425 -7.63 0.14 -20.89
N HIS A 426 -6.60 0.98 -20.95
CA HIS A 426 -5.76 1.21 -22.12
C HIS A 426 -4.33 0.68 -21.98
N SER A 427 -4.01 0.07 -20.84
CA SER A 427 -2.67 -0.46 -20.51
C SER A 427 -2.77 -1.85 -19.88
N ILE A 428 -3.36 -2.78 -20.62
CA ILE A 428 -3.50 -4.18 -20.18
C ILE A 428 -2.12 -4.82 -20.12
N LEU A 429 -1.76 -5.38 -18.95
CA LEU A 429 -0.51 -6.10 -18.80
C LEU A 429 -0.56 -7.47 -19.48
N ASN A 430 0.44 -7.77 -20.30
CA ASN A 430 0.56 -9.04 -21.02
C ASN A 430 1.22 -10.15 -20.18
N ASN A 431 1.03 -10.15 -18.87
CA ASN A 431 1.58 -11.13 -17.94
C ASN A 431 0.58 -12.20 -17.46
N GLY A 432 -0.65 -12.15 -17.97
CA GLY A 432 -1.73 -13.10 -17.60
C GLY A 432 -2.45 -12.74 -16.30
N ASN A 433 -2.26 -11.54 -15.76
CA ASN A 433 -2.95 -11.10 -14.55
C ASN A 433 -4.47 -11.04 -14.80
N PRO A 434 -5.29 -11.72 -13.98
CA PRO A 434 -6.73 -11.86 -14.20
C PRO A 434 -7.52 -10.55 -14.05
N ALA A 435 -6.99 -9.53 -13.34
CA ALA A 435 -7.67 -8.24 -13.19
C ALA A 435 -7.99 -7.55 -14.53
N TYR A 436 -7.23 -7.85 -15.57
CA TYR A 436 -7.43 -7.28 -16.90
C TYR A 436 -8.40 -8.07 -17.78
N ASN A 437 -8.94 -9.18 -17.30
CA ASN A 437 -9.91 -9.96 -18.07
C ASN A 437 -11.21 -9.16 -18.31
N GLN A 438 -11.57 -8.27 -17.40
CA GLN A 438 -12.70 -7.34 -17.56
C GLN A 438 -12.58 -6.39 -18.76
N TYR A 439 -11.38 -6.20 -19.30
CA TYR A 439 -11.12 -5.33 -20.45
C TYR A 439 -10.89 -6.11 -21.75
N LYS A 440 -11.25 -7.39 -21.77
CA LYS A 440 -11.13 -8.27 -22.91
C LYS A 440 -12.50 -8.84 -23.30
N ASP A 441 -12.69 -9.04 -24.59
CA ASP A 441 -13.83 -9.78 -25.08
C ASP A 441 -13.68 -11.30 -24.83
N ASN A 442 -14.69 -12.06 -25.23
CA ASN A 442 -14.69 -13.52 -25.09
C ASN A 442 -13.63 -14.24 -25.95
N THR A 443 -12.97 -13.54 -26.86
CA THR A 443 -11.81 -14.06 -27.62
C THR A 443 -10.47 -13.69 -27.01
N GLY A 444 -10.48 -12.93 -25.90
CA GLY A 444 -9.30 -12.43 -25.22
C GLY A 444 -8.70 -11.15 -25.80
N LYS A 445 -9.37 -10.51 -26.75
CA LYS A 445 -8.93 -9.23 -27.34
C LYS A 445 -9.35 -8.06 -26.48
N PRO A 446 -8.50 -7.01 -26.35
CA PRO A 446 -8.89 -5.78 -25.68
C PRO A 446 -10.14 -5.14 -26.30
N ILE A 447 -11.08 -4.71 -25.45
CA ILE A 447 -12.30 -3.98 -25.87
C ILE A 447 -12.06 -2.46 -25.96
N TYR A 448 -10.97 -1.97 -25.43
CA TYR A 448 -10.55 -0.56 -25.51
C TYR A 448 -9.27 -0.44 -26.34
N PRO A 449 -9.03 0.72 -26.99
CA PRO A 449 -7.76 1.00 -27.65
C PRO A 449 -6.59 0.82 -26.67
N GLN A 450 -5.56 0.12 -27.08
CA GLN A 450 -4.39 -0.12 -26.23
C GLN A 450 -3.26 0.85 -26.55
N ARG A 451 -2.51 1.21 -25.49
CA ARG A 451 -1.27 2.00 -25.61
C ARG A 451 -0.08 1.06 -25.75
N ASP A 452 0.87 1.45 -26.58
CA ASP A 452 2.11 0.68 -26.78
C ASP A 452 3.02 0.73 -25.55
N VAL A 453 2.88 1.78 -24.73
CA VAL A 453 3.72 1.98 -23.54
C VAL A 453 3.22 1.17 -22.37
N GLN A 454 4.12 0.37 -21.80
CA GLN A 454 3.87 -0.41 -20.59
C GLN A 454 4.42 0.35 -19.38
N PHE A 455 3.73 1.44 -18.98
CA PHE A 455 4.16 2.31 -17.88
C PHE A 455 4.31 1.54 -16.55
N VAL A 456 3.37 0.69 -16.24
CA VAL A 456 3.32 -0.03 -14.96
C VAL A 456 4.50 -0.98 -14.75
N PRO A 457 4.89 -1.82 -15.74
CA PRO A 457 6.11 -2.62 -15.62
C PRO A 457 7.38 -1.79 -15.42
N LEU A 458 7.48 -0.63 -16.08
CA LEU A 458 8.63 0.26 -15.92
C LEU A 458 8.74 0.81 -14.49
N SER A 459 7.61 1.23 -13.91
CA SER A 459 7.53 1.71 -12.53
C SER A 459 7.91 0.62 -11.53
N SER A 460 7.35 -0.59 -11.70
CA SER A 460 7.63 -1.74 -10.84
C SER A 460 9.08 -2.21 -10.95
N ALA A 461 9.63 -2.28 -12.15
CA ALA A 461 11.02 -2.64 -12.37
C ALA A 461 11.98 -1.68 -11.67
N GLY A 462 11.66 -0.38 -11.63
CA GLY A 462 12.40 0.62 -10.86
C GLY A 462 12.38 0.32 -9.36
N ALA A 463 11.22 0.08 -8.78
CA ALA A 463 11.05 -0.22 -7.35
C ALA A 463 11.74 -1.53 -6.94
N MET A 464 11.72 -2.54 -7.80
CA MET A 464 12.38 -3.85 -7.56
C MET A 464 13.88 -3.83 -7.82
N GLY A 465 14.44 -2.75 -8.34
CA GLY A 465 15.85 -2.68 -8.73
C GLY A 465 16.13 -3.27 -10.12
N GLY A 466 15.18 -3.17 -11.05
CA GLY A 466 15.34 -3.47 -12.48
C GLY A 466 15.05 -4.93 -12.86
N ILE A 467 14.24 -5.65 -12.09
CA ILE A 467 13.67 -6.94 -12.49
C ILE A 467 12.14 -6.90 -12.44
N THR A 468 11.51 -7.80 -13.17
CA THR A 468 10.08 -8.09 -13.10
C THR A 468 9.85 -9.45 -12.47
N GLU A 469 8.72 -9.66 -11.80
CA GLU A 469 8.40 -10.93 -11.17
C GLU A 469 8.21 -12.03 -12.22
N THR A 470 8.94 -13.11 -12.05
CA THR A 470 8.87 -14.28 -12.93
C THR A 470 8.50 -15.57 -12.19
N GLY A 471 8.48 -15.51 -10.86
CA GLY A 471 8.33 -16.68 -10.00
C GLY A 471 9.58 -17.55 -9.92
N ASN A 472 10.70 -17.15 -10.53
CA ASN A 472 11.95 -17.93 -10.51
C ASN A 472 12.78 -17.65 -9.24
N ILE A 473 12.18 -17.96 -8.09
CA ILE A 473 12.80 -17.75 -6.78
C ILE A 473 14.05 -18.64 -6.59
N LYS A 474 15.07 -18.07 -5.93
CA LYS A 474 16.36 -18.73 -5.66
C LYS A 474 16.59 -19.07 -4.19
N THR A 475 15.71 -18.61 -3.32
CA THR A 475 15.74 -18.86 -1.88
C THR A 475 14.35 -19.22 -1.38
N LYS A 476 14.22 -19.58 -0.10
CA LYS A 476 12.93 -19.87 0.53
C LYS A 476 12.10 -18.59 0.66
N VAL A 477 10.82 -18.69 0.33
CA VAL A 477 9.88 -17.54 0.36
C VAL A 477 8.64 -17.92 1.16
N MET A 478 8.26 -17.05 2.09
CA MET A 478 6.98 -17.13 2.80
C MET A 478 6.24 -15.83 2.61
N VAL A 479 5.14 -15.84 1.88
CA VAL A 479 4.31 -14.64 1.64
C VAL A 479 3.29 -14.51 2.76
N MET A 480 3.20 -13.31 3.32
CA MET A 480 2.09 -12.89 4.19
C MET A 480 1.19 -11.95 3.43
N GLU A 481 -0.10 -12.28 3.37
CA GLU A 481 -1.08 -11.47 2.64
C GLU A 481 -2.33 -11.24 3.48
N ASN A 482 -2.84 -10.02 3.48
CA ASN A 482 -3.93 -9.58 4.34
C ASN A 482 -5.21 -9.38 3.52
N LEU A 483 -6.30 -10.03 3.91
CA LEU A 483 -7.53 -10.08 3.10
C LEU A 483 -8.33 -8.78 3.05
N ALA A 484 -8.05 -7.82 3.93
CA ALA A 484 -8.69 -6.51 3.90
C ALA A 484 -7.76 -5.39 3.35
N ASP A 485 -6.67 -5.76 2.66
CA ASP A 485 -5.73 -4.79 2.13
C ASP A 485 -6.28 -4.13 0.85
N ALA A 486 -6.61 -2.86 0.97
CA ALA A 486 -7.14 -2.03 -0.12
C ALA A 486 -6.06 -1.46 -1.05
N ASN A 487 -4.79 -1.51 -0.67
CA ASN A 487 -3.70 -0.94 -1.45
C ASN A 487 -2.97 -2.01 -2.27
N SER A 488 -2.66 -3.14 -1.65
CA SER A 488 -2.07 -4.31 -2.31
C SER A 488 -3.11 -5.43 -2.33
N TYR A 489 -3.74 -5.63 -3.46
CA TYR A 489 -4.91 -6.51 -3.55
C TYR A 489 -4.55 -7.98 -3.31
N PRO A 490 -5.23 -8.67 -2.39
CA PRO A 490 -4.81 -9.98 -1.88
C PRO A 490 -4.63 -11.07 -2.94
N TYR A 491 -5.41 -11.05 -4.03
CA TYR A 491 -5.29 -12.05 -5.08
C TYR A 491 -3.91 -12.07 -5.78
N VAL A 492 -3.15 -10.97 -5.67
CA VAL A 492 -1.81 -10.83 -6.27
C VAL A 492 -0.86 -11.88 -5.71
N ALA A 493 -0.96 -12.19 -4.41
CA ALA A 493 -0.17 -13.26 -3.80
C ALA A 493 -0.50 -14.64 -4.39
N GLY A 494 -1.79 -14.89 -4.65
CA GLY A 494 -2.23 -16.10 -5.33
C GLY A 494 -1.75 -16.17 -6.78
N PHE A 495 -1.80 -15.06 -7.50
CA PHE A 495 -1.25 -14.96 -8.86
C PHE A 495 0.27 -15.19 -8.87
N TYR A 496 1.01 -14.61 -7.92
CA TYR A 496 2.44 -14.85 -7.80
C TYR A 496 2.77 -16.31 -7.45
N GLN A 497 1.98 -16.97 -6.60
CA GLN A 497 2.14 -18.40 -6.35
C GLN A 497 2.01 -19.23 -7.65
N GLN A 498 1.06 -18.88 -8.52
CA GLN A 498 0.94 -19.56 -9.83
C GLN A 498 2.17 -19.34 -10.70
N GLN A 499 2.75 -18.12 -10.70
CA GLN A 499 4.00 -17.84 -11.41
C GLN A 499 5.17 -18.68 -10.86
N VAL A 500 5.30 -18.81 -9.54
CA VAL A 500 6.31 -19.67 -8.90
C VAL A 500 6.13 -21.14 -9.31
N GLN A 501 4.89 -21.64 -9.28
CA GLN A 501 4.59 -23.01 -9.70
C GLN A 501 4.87 -23.24 -11.19
N LYS A 502 4.57 -22.26 -12.03
CA LYS A 502 4.87 -22.31 -13.47
C LYS A 502 6.38 -22.31 -13.74
N SER A 503 7.13 -21.52 -12.97
CA SER A 503 8.58 -21.36 -13.15
C SER A 503 9.37 -22.57 -12.63
N LEU A 504 9.03 -23.09 -11.46
CA LEU A 504 9.79 -24.13 -10.77
C LEU A 504 9.20 -25.53 -10.88
N GLY A 505 7.94 -25.65 -11.30
CA GLY A 505 7.13 -26.84 -11.15
C GLY A 505 6.57 -26.99 -9.72
N LYS A 506 5.41 -27.64 -9.60
CA LYS A 506 4.65 -27.71 -8.33
C LYS A 506 5.49 -28.29 -7.18
N ARG A 507 6.21 -29.38 -7.38
CA ARG A 507 7.01 -30.02 -6.32
C ARG A 507 8.08 -29.07 -5.74
N LYS A 508 8.87 -28.44 -6.61
CA LYS A 508 9.92 -27.53 -6.17
C LYS A 508 9.34 -26.23 -5.58
N ALA A 509 8.21 -25.75 -6.08
CA ALA A 509 7.48 -24.65 -5.48
C ALA A 509 7.07 -25.01 -4.04
N ASP A 510 6.53 -26.20 -3.80
CA ASP A 510 6.15 -26.65 -2.45
C ASP A 510 7.35 -26.80 -1.50
N GLU A 511 8.56 -27.03 -2.02
CA GLU A 511 9.81 -27.10 -1.25
C GLU A 511 10.40 -25.72 -0.93
N MET A 512 9.95 -24.64 -1.61
CA MET A 512 10.58 -23.31 -1.52
C MET A 512 9.62 -22.16 -1.24
N PHE A 513 8.31 -22.38 -1.33
CA PHE A 513 7.32 -21.30 -1.27
C PHE A 513 6.14 -21.63 -0.34
N ARG A 514 5.72 -20.66 0.46
CA ARG A 514 4.47 -20.67 1.25
C ARG A 514 3.74 -19.35 1.07
N VAL A 515 2.41 -19.39 1.16
CA VAL A 515 1.55 -18.19 1.24
C VAL A 515 0.52 -18.36 2.33
N TYR A 516 0.38 -17.33 3.17
CA TYR A 516 -0.57 -17.29 4.27
C TYR A 516 -1.44 -16.05 4.15
N PHE A 517 -2.75 -16.29 4.04
CA PHE A 517 -3.76 -15.23 4.02
C PHE A 517 -4.27 -14.98 5.43
N GLN A 518 -4.38 -13.69 5.81
CA GLN A 518 -4.80 -13.26 7.14
C GLN A 518 -6.11 -12.48 7.04
N GLU A 519 -7.14 -12.95 7.74
CA GLU A 519 -8.38 -12.20 7.94
C GLU A 519 -8.13 -10.99 8.84
N ASN A 520 -8.92 -9.93 8.67
CA ASN A 520 -8.87 -8.70 9.47
C ASN A 520 -7.52 -7.96 9.45
N GLY A 521 -6.62 -8.32 8.56
CA GLY A 521 -5.38 -7.59 8.30
C GLY A 521 -5.57 -6.57 7.18
N GLY A 522 -5.09 -5.34 7.40
CA GLY A 522 -5.02 -4.28 6.38
C GLY A 522 -3.63 -4.16 5.77
N HIS A 523 -3.26 -2.95 5.32
CA HIS A 523 -2.01 -2.70 4.58
C HIS A 523 -0.75 -2.66 5.49
N SER A 524 -0.64 -3.55 6.45
CA SER A 524 0.56 -3.66 7.28
C SER A 524 0.67 -5.04 7.94
N ASN A 525 1.88 -5.37 8.41
CA ASN A 525 2.14 -6.56 9.22
C ASN A 525 2.11 -6.26 10.72
N THR A 526 1.40 -5.21 11.14
CA THR A 526 1.28 -4.75 12.53
C THR A 526 -0.09 -5.09 13.14
N GLY A 527 -0.30 -4.74 14.39
CA GLY A 527 -1.57 -4.96 15.08
C GLY A 527 -1.91 -6.44 15.20
N LEU A 528 -3.13 -6.81 14.83
CA LEU A 528 -3.66 -8.17 14.97
C LEU A 528 -2.80 -9.25 14.29
N VAL A 529 -2.12 -8.90 13.20
CA VAL A 529 -1.31 -9.86 12.40
C VAL A 529 0.19 -9.85 12.76
N GLN A 530 0.63 -8.96 13.65
CA GLN A 530 2.05 -8.81 14.03
C GLN A 530 2.64 -10.10 14.59
N GLY A 531 1.91 -10.76 15.48
CA GLY A 531 2.39 -12.00 16.11
C GLY A 531 2.50 -13.15 15.10
N ILE A 532 1.58 -13.21 14.13
CA ILE A 532 1.63 -14.18 13.03
C ILE A 532 2.87 -13.92 12.17
N PHE A 533 3.15 -12.65 11.84
CA PHE A 533 4.37 -12.27 11.13
C PHE A 533 5.64 -12.71 11.88
N ASN A 534 5.72 -12.42 13.18
CA ASN A 534 6.85 -12.84 14.00
C ASN A 534 7.02 -14.38 14.00
N GLN A 535 5.90 -15.13 14.10
CA GLN A 535 5.93 -16.59 14.01
C GLN A 535 6.44 -17.06 12.64
N MET A 536 6.02 -16.40 11.55
CA MET A 536 6.51 -16.72 10.21
C MET A 536 8.02 -16.49 10.06
N VAL A 537 8.57 -15.45 10.67
CA VAL A 537 10.04 -15.23 10.67
C VAL A 537 10.74 -16.40 11.36
N LEU A 538 10.26 -16.86 12.52
CA LEU A 538 10.83 -18.01 13.22
C LEU A 538 10.67 -19.32 12.45
N ASP A 539 9.51 -19.54 11.82
CA ASP A 539 9.27 -20.70 10.97
C ASP A 539 10.20 -20.70 9.73
N LEU A 540 10.47 -19.51 9.16
CA LEU A 540 11.43 -19.38 8.04
C LEU A 540 12.86 -19.69 8.47
N VAL A 541 13.25 -19.22 9.66
CA VAL A 541 14.55 -19.57 10.27
C VAL A 541 14.69 -21.07 10.45
N ASP A 542 13.70 -21.72 11.04
CA ASP A 542 13.71 -23.17 11.25
C ASP A 542 13.72 -23.94 9.92
N TRP A 543 13.01 -23.43 8.92
CA TRP A 543 13.02 -24.02 7.59
C TRP A 543 14.38 -23.93 6.91
N ALA A 544 15.03 -22.78 7.01
CA ALA A 544 16.31 -22.53 6.36
C ALA A 544 17.48 -23.23 7.09
N GLU A 545 17.51 -23.22 8.43
CA GLU A 545 18.64 -23.69 9.22
C GLU A 545 18.52 -25.14 9.66
N LYS A 546 17.30 -25.61 9.94
CA LYS A 546 17.05 -26.94 10.49
C LYS A 546 16.34 -27.88 9.51
N GLY A 547 15.89 -27.35 8.36
CA GLY A 547 15.09 -28.12 7.39
C GLY A 547 13.67 -28.44 7.86
N ILE A 548 13.20 -27.79 8.94
CA ILE A 548 11.85 -27.99 9.45
C ILE A 548 10.87 -27.30 8.52
N THR A 549 10.08 -28.07 7.79
CA THR A 549 9.11 -27.54 6.83
C THR A 549 8.00 -26.75 7.55
N PRO A 550 7.72 -25.50 7.15
CA PRO A 550 6.63 -24.71 7.71
C PRO A 550 5.27 -25.36 7.46
N LYS A 551 4.28 -24.95 8.22
CA LYS A 551 2.89 -25.38 8.02
C LYS A 551 2.46 -25.16 6.57
N PRO A 552 1.50 -25.96 6.05
CA PRO A 552 1.00 -25.77 4.69
C PRO A 552 0.49 -24.36 4.45
N SER A 553 0.64 -23.87 3.22
CA SER A 553 0.00 -22.63 2.76
C SER A 553 -1.49 -22.64 3.05
N SER A 554 -2.09 -21.46 3.23
CA SER A 554 -3.54 -21.34 3.26
C SER A 554 -4.15 -21.90 1.98
N ASN A 555 -5.24 -22.65 2.10
CA ASN A 555 -6.06 -23.04 0.97
C ASN A 555 -6.99 -21.88 0.59
N TYR A 556 -7.15 -21.69 -0.70
CA TYR A 556 -8.02 -20.66 -1.25
C TYR A 556 -8.39 -20.96 -2.70
N THR A 557 -9.42 -20.28 -3.18
CA THR A 557 -9.72 -20.09 -4.60
C THR A 557 -9.78 -18.62 -4.90
N ILE A 558 -9.62 -18.24 -6.17
CA ILE A 558 -9.83 -16.88 -6.66
C ILE A 558 -11.14 -16.90 -7.44
N ASP A 559 -12.12 -16.08 -7.04
CA ASP A 559 -13.40 -16.00 -7.72
C ASP A 559 -13.33 -15.14 -9.00
N THR A 560 -14.44 -15.00 -9.70
CA THR A 560 -14.53 -14.22 -10.94
C THR A 560 -14.35 -12.71 -10.74
N MET A 561 -14.43 -12.24 -9.50
CA MET A 561 -14.16 -10.85 -9.12
C MET A 561 -12.76 -10.69 -8.48
N ASN A 562 -11.88 -11.66 -8.71
CA ASN A 562 -10.54 -11.71 -8.14
C ASN A 562 -10.49 -11.63 -6.61
N GLN A 563 -11.53 -12.13 -5.92
CA GLN A 563 -11.55 -12.22 -4.47
C GLN A 563 -10.93 -13.53 -4.01
N ILE A 564 -10.17 -13.47 -2.93
CA ILE A 564 -9.68 -14.69 -2.25
C ILE A 564 -10.83 -15.27 -1.44
N VAL A 565 -11.17 -16.52 -1.74
CA VAL A 565 -12.19 -17.29 -1.02
C VAL A 565 -11.52 -18.46 -0.31
N GLN A 566 -11.54 -18.45 1.01
CA GLN A 566 -10.97 -19.51 1.84
C GLN A 566 -12.06 -20.51 2.29
N PRO A 567 -11.69 -21.78 2.51
CA PRO A 567 -12.60 -22.75 3.16
C PRO A 567 -13.04 -22.26 4.53
N ILE A 568 -14.28 -22.60 4.90
CA ILE A 568 -14.86 -22.20 6.19
C ILE A 568 -14.12 -22.87 7.35
N GLY A 569 -13.93 -24.20 7.31
CA GLY A 569 -13.34 -24.96 8.43
C GLY A 569 -11.81 -24.82 8.50
N ALA A 570 -11.27 -24.76 9.70
CA ALA A 570 -9.83 -24.60 9.95
C ALA A 570 -8.97 -25.73 9.33
N VAL A 571 -9.48 -26.96 9.32
CA VAL A 571 -8.77 -28.13 8.75
C VAL A 571 -8.54 -27.96 7.24
N ASP A 572 -9.54 -27.50 6.52
CA ASP A 572 -9.47 -27.30 5.07
C ASP A 572 -8.80 -25.96 4.72
N ARG A 573 -8.98 -24.94 5.55
CA ARG A 573 -8.36 -23.61 5.38
C ARG A 573 -6.85 -23.66 5.48
N LYS A 574 -6.30 -24.45 6.40
CA LYS A 574 -4.86 -24.50 6.70
C LYS A 574 -4.32 -23.12 7.11
N GLY A 575 -3.03 -22.83 6.86
CA GLY A 575 -2.43 -21.57 7.26
C GLY A 575 -2.06 -21.54 8.74
N LEU A 576 -2.04 -20.34 9.37
CA LEU A 576 -1.57 -20.14 10.74
C LEU A 576 -2.62 -19.50 11.65
N GLN A 577 -3.55 -18.73 11.10
CA GLN A 577 -4.49 -17.91 11.87
C GLN A 577 -5.64 -18.75 12.44
N PRO A 578 -6.09 -18.50 13.69
CA PRO A 578 -7.30 -19.10 14.22
C PRO A 578 -8.52 -18.80 13.33
N VAL A 579 -9.40 -19.77 13.16
CA VAL A 579 -10.67 -19.62 12.45
C VAL A 579 -11.77 -19.48 13.48
N ILE A 580 -12.57 -18.43 13.40
CA ILE A 580 -13.65 -18.11 14.32
C ILE A 580 -14.97 -18.13 13.55
N HIS A 581 -15.98 -18.80 14.13
CA HIS A 581 -17.35 -18.75 13.65
C HIS A 581 -18.23 -18.23 14.78
N LEU A 582 -18.53 -16.94 14.71
CA LEU A 582 -19.39 -16.26 15.66
C LEU A 582 -20.80 -16.17 15.10
N SER A 583 -21.80 -16.37 15.94
CA SER A 583 -23.22 -16.23 15.55
C SER A 583 -24.07 -15.60 16.64
N ALA A 584 -25.06 -14.83 16.22
CA ALA A 584 -26.14 -14.29 17.06
C ALA A 584 -27.47 -14.97 16.65
N ASN A 585 -28.09 -15.74 17.56
CA ASN A 585 -29.25 -16.58 17.27
C ASN A 585 -29.04 -17.49 16.03
N GLY A 586 -27.79 -17.91 15.77
CA GLY A 586 -27.44 -18.80 14.65
C GLY A 586 -27.11 -18.12 13.33
N GLY A 587 -27.08 -16.78 13.27
CA GLY A 587 -26.73 -16.01 12.08
C GLY A 587 -25.69 -14.91 12.34
N GLU A 588 -25.25 -14.24 11.30
CA GLU A 588 -24.36 -13.05 11.42
C GLU A 588 -25.13 -11.80 11.91
N ARG A 589 -26.47 -11.83 11.84
CA ARG A 589 -27.38 -10.79 12.28
C ARG A 589 -28.51 -11.39 13.09
N ALA A 590 -28.88 -10.72 14.19
CA ALA A 590 -30.07 -11.02 14.98
C ALA A 590 -30.92 -9.75 15.20
N GLU A 591 -32.23 -9.90 15.19
CA GLU A 591 -33.18 -8.87 15.62
C GLU A 591 -33.71 -9.27 17.01
N ALA A 592 -33.86 -8.29 17.90
CA ALA A 592 -34.35 -8.52 19.27
C ALA A 592 -35.13 -7.32 19.77
N GLY A 593 -36.14 -7.58 20.61
CA GLY A 593 -36.77 -6.53 21.40
C GLY A 593 -35.95 -6.16 22.63
N LEU A 594 -36.31 -5.05 23.26
CA LEU A 594 -35.68 -4.62 24.52
C LEU A 594 -35.71 -5.75 25.56
N LEU A 595 -34.56 -5.98 26.19
CA LEU A 595 -34.36 -7.01 27.23
C LEU A 595 -34.62 -8.45 26.78
N GLN A 596 -34.87 -8.69 25.49
CA GLN A 596 -34.98 -10.05 24.99
C GLN A 596 -33.55 -10.68 24.91
N PRO A 597 -33.39 -11.93 25.38
CA PRO A 597 -32.11 -12.62 25.31
C PRO A 597 -31.74 -12.93 23.85
N VAL A 598 -30.48 -12.62 23.47
CA VAL A 598 -29.85 -13.05 22.23
C VAL A 598 -28.77 -14.07 22.57
N ASN A 599 -28.87 -15.25 21.96
CA ASN A 599 -27.84 -16.28 22.14
C ASN A 599 -26.65 -15.98 21.24
N ILE A 600 -25.49 -15.69 21.84
CA ILE A 600 -24.23 -15.52 21.14
C ILE A 600 -23.43 -16.82 21.29
N SER A 601 -23.07 -17.44 20.19
CA SER A 601 -22.28 -18.66 20.18
C SER A 601 -21.07 -18.53 19.24
N ALA A 602 -19.96 -19.14 19.63
CA ALA A 602 -18.75 -19.16 18.82
C ALA A 602 -18.08 -20.53 18.82
N THR A 603 -17.55 -20.91 17.69
CA THR A 603 -16.57 -21.99 17.58
C THR A 603 -15.26 -21.39 17.09
N ILE A 604 -14.18 -21.64 17.83
CA ILE A 604 -12.82 -21.18 17.51
C ILE A 604 -11.99 -22.43 17.26
N GLU A 605 -11.32 -22.48 16.12
CA GLU A 605 -10.52 -23.64 15.71
C GLU A 605 -9.16 -23.21 15.20
N MET A 606 -8.13 -23.93 15.62
CA MET A 606 -6.80 -23.78 15.02
C MET A 606 -6.68 -24.67 13.77
N PRO A 607 -6.00 -24.22 12.71
CA PRO A 607 -5.54 -25.16 11.68
C PRO A 607 -4.70 -26.26 12.34
N PRO A 608 -4.78 -27.51 11.87
CA PRO A 608 -4.17 -28.65 12.56
C PRO A 608 -2.70 -28.44 12.89
N THR A 609 -2.33 -28.69 14.13
CA THR A 609 -0.94 -28.63 14.64
C THR A 609 -0.29 -27.24 14.57
N THR A 610 -1.05 -26.15 14.39
CA THR A 610 -0.49 -24.81 14.28
C THR A 610 -0.37 -24.10 15.63
N GLY A 611 -1.14 -24.50 16.63
CA GLY A 611 -1.12 -23.92 17.96
C GLY A 611 -2.33 -24.29 18.79
N LYS A 612 -2.49 -23.65 19.94
CA LYS A 612 -3.62 -23.79 20.85
C LYS A 612 -4.16 -22.42 21.23
N ILE A 613 -5.47 -22.30 21.34
CA ILE A 613 -6.15 -21.11 21.81
C ILE A 613 -5.82 -20.95 23.29
N VAL A 614 -5.32 -19.78 23.68
CA VAL A 614 -4.86 -19.47 25.04
C VAL A 614 -5.74 -18.46 25.75
N GLN A 615 -6.39 -17.55 24.98
CA GLN A 615 -7.30 -16.55 25.57
C GLN A 615 -8.28 -16.00 24.53
N TYR A 616 -9.34 -15.39 25.01
CA TYR A 616 -10.29 -14.63 24.21
C TYR A 616 -10.83 -13.43 25.01
N ASN A 617 -11.37 -12.42 24.31
CA ASN A 617 -12.14 -11.34 24.92
C ASN A 617 -13.26 -10.86 23.99
N TRP A 618 -14.28 -10.28 24.61
CA TRP A 618 -15.44 -9.73 23.92
C TRP A 618 -15.33 -8.21 23.85
N THR A 619 -15.75 -7.65 22.72
CA THR A 619 -15.98 -6.21 22.56
C THR A 619 -17.40 -6.00 22.08
N ILE A 620 -18.11 -5.06 22.71
CA ILE A 620 -19.48 -4.70 22.36
C ILE A 620 -19.48 -3.23 21.98
N GLU A 621 -19.82 -2.95 20.75
CA GLU A 621 -19.91 -1.60 20.20
C GLU A 621 -21.36 -1.26 19.90
N ARG A 622 -21.80 -0.05 20.25
CA ARG A 622 -23.07 0.52 19.81
C ARG A 622 -22.80 1.80 19.08
N GLN A 623 -23.48 2.06 17.98
CA GLN A 623 -23.27 3.25 17.17
C GLN A 623 -23.32 4.53 18.04
N GLY A 624 -22.27 5.36 17.95
CA GLY A 624 -22.14 6.61 18.67
C GLY A 624 -21.81 6.53 20.17
N VAL A 625 -21.48 5.32 20.66
CA VAL A 625 -21.12 5.08 22.06
C VAL A 625 -19.75 4.41 22.13
N PRO A 626 -18.88 4.75 23.11
CA PRO A 626 -17.61 4.05 23.30
C PRO A 626 -17.81 2.54 23.47
N ALA A 627 -16.92 1.76 22.87
CA ALA A 627 -16.93 0.30 22.97
C ALA A 627 -16.74 -0.19 24.41
N ILE A 628 -17.46 -1.25 24.77
CA ILE A 628 -17.23 -1.99 26.02
C ILE A 628 -16.26 -3.12 25.70
N ASN A 629 -15.05 -3.01 26.23
CA ASN A 629 -14.04 -4.06 26.13
C ASN A 629 -14.03 -4.88 27.40
N GLU A 630 -14.44 -6.14 27.32
CA GLU A 630 -14.39 -7.06 28.45
C GLU A 630 -12.91 -7.50 28.67
N PRO A 631 -12.50 -7.75 29.92
CA PRO A 631 -11.17 -8.30 30.20
C PRO A 631 -10.96 -9.63 29.48
N ALA A 632 -9.72 -9.88 29.07
CA ALA A 632 -9.37 -11.15 28.42
C ALA A 632 -9.55 -12.33 29.39
N THR A 633 -10.23 -13.37 28.92
CA THR A 633 -10.36 -14.66 29.63
C THR A 633 -9.21 -15.57 29.18
N VAL A 634 -8.29 -15.86 30.09
CA VAL A 634 -7.21 -16.82 29.89
C VAL A 634 -7.74 -18.23 30.12
N LEU A 635 -7.48 -19.14 29.18
CA LEU A 635 -7.91 -20.52 29.31
C LEU A 635 -7.00 -21.31 30.25
N ALA A 636 -7.57 -21.97 31.24
CA ALA A 636 -6.83 -22.84 32.15
C ALA A 636 -6.24 -24.08 31.41
N SER A 637 -6.84 -24.48 30.31
CA SER A 637 -6.40 -25.60 29.47
C SER A 637 -6.45 -25.19 28.00
N PRO A 638 -5.35 -24.66 27.43
CA PRO A 638 -5.26 -24.32 26.02
C PRO A 638 -5.56 -25.49 25.10
N ASN A 639 -6.39 -25.26 24.05
CA ASN A 639 -6.87 -26.31 23.17
C ASN A 639 -6.88 -25.83 21.70
N GLU A 640 -6.83 -26.79 20.76
CA GLU A 640 -6.95 -26.48 19.32
C GLU A 640 -8.37 -26.06 18.94
N LYS A 641 -9.38 -26.42 19.75
CA LYS A 641 -10.78 -26.07 19.52
C LYS A 641 -11.43 -25.61 20.83
N VAL A 642 -12.17 -24.50 20.76
CA VAL A 642 -12.93 -23.94 21.87
C VAL A 642 -14.33 -23.57 21.39
N THR A 643 -15.36 -23.93 22.15
CA THR A 643 -16.73 -23.52 21.89
C THR A 643 -17.21 -22.64 23.03
N LEU A 644 -17.81 -21.51 22.70
CA LEU A 644 -18.32 -20.52 23.64
C LEU A 644 -19.82 -20.33 23.38
N SER A 645 -20.57 -20.10 24.46
CA SER A 645 -21.99 -19.72 24.39
C SER A 645 -22.29 -18.78 25.53
N ARG A 646 -23.01 -17.69 25.26
CA ARG A 646 -23.53 -16.76 26.26
C ARG A 646 -24.86 -16.15 25.81
N GLN A 647 -25.66 -15.72 26.74
CA GLN A 647 -26.83 -14.90 26.47
C GLN A 647 -26.51 -13.44 26.77
N MET A 648 -26.94 -12.54 25.87
CA MET A 648 -26.84 -11.09 26.05
C MET A 648 -28.24 -10.48 26.00
N THR A 649 -28.47 -9.45 26.80
CA THR A 649 -29.69 -8.63 26.77
C THR A 649 -29.32 -7.17 26.63
N PHE A 650 -30.13 -6.42 25.91
CA PHE A 650 -29.87 -5.00 25.61
C PHE A 650 -31.02 -4.14 26.10
N ALA A 651 -30.71 -3.14 26.93
CA ALA A 651 -31.70 -2.25 27.53
C ALA A 651 -32.00 -0.98 26.72
N ILE A 652 -31.26 -0.75 25.64
CA ILE A 652 -31.35 0.45 24.82
C ILE A 652 -31.47 0.04 23.36
N PRO A 653 -32.44 0.63 22.60
CA PRO A 653 -32.55 0.34 21.17
C PRO A 653 -31.30 0.78 20.40
N GLY A 654 -31.01 0.14 19.27
CA GLY A 654 -29.92 0.49 18.39
C GLY A 654 -29.22 -0.72 17.79
N GLU A 655 -28.23 -0.45 16.97
CA GLU A 655 -27.36 -1.47 16.38
C GLU A 655 -26.13 -1.72 17.23
N TYR A 656 -25.88 -2.97 17.54
CA TYR A 656 -24.75 -3.45 18.30
C TYR A 656 -23.89 -4.36 17.44
N VAL A 657 -22.59 -4.11 17.41
CA VAL A 657 -21.59 -5.02 16.85
C VAL A 657 -20.88 -5.71 18.02
N ILE A 658 -20.96 -7.04 18.03
CA ILE A 658 -20.30 -7.87 19.03
C ILE A 658 -19.12 -8.54 18.35
N SER A 659 -17.93 -8.30 18.87
CA SER A 659 -16.69 -8.89 18.39
C SER A 659 -16.15 -9.90 19.40
N LEU A 660 -15.64 -11.02 18.89
CA LEU A 660 -14.87 -12.00 19.66
C LEU A 660 -13.42 -11.98 19.18
N ASN A 661 -12.54 -11.47 20.00
CA ASN A 661 -11.10 -11.49 19.74
C ASN A 661 -10.49 -12.75 20.36
N THR A 662 -9.61 -13.40 19.62
CA THR A 662 -8.97 -14.65 20.05
C THR A 662 -7.47 -14.57 19.88
N THR A 663 -6.76 -15.10 20.87
CA THR A 663 -5.30 -15.29 20.82
C THR A 663 -4.99 -16.78 20.99
N ALA A 664 -4.18 -17.28 20.10
CA ALA A 664 -3.58 -18.60 20.18
C ALA A 664 -2.05 -18.48 20.20
N ASP A 665 -1.38 -19.54 20.60
CA ASP A 665 0.08 -19.64 20.60
C ASP A 665 0.52 -21.04 20.18
N ARG A 666 1.65 -21.14 19.51
CA ARG A 666 2.21 -22.40 18.98
C ARG A 666 2.33 -23.49 20.05
N ASN A 667 2.76 -23.11 21.24
CA ASN A 667 3.02 -24.02 22.37
C ASN A 667 1.90 -24.00 23.42
N GLY A 668 0.87 -23.15 23.25
CA GLY A 668 -0.21 -22.96 24.22
C GLY A 668 0.21 -22.11 25.43
N THR A 669 1.15 -21.18 25.24
CA THR A 669 1.63 -20.26 26.26
C THR A 669 1.10 -18.85 26.01
N SER A 670 0.54 -18.19 27.00
CA SER A 670 0.11 -16.80 26.90
C SER A 670 1.29 -15.82 27.06
N GLY A 671 1.16 -14.61 26.47
CA GLY A 671 2.14 -13.53 26.64
C GLY A 671 3.43 -13.69 25.83
N THR A 672 3.42 -14.49 24.77
CA THR A 672 4.57 -14.65 23.86
C THR A 672 4.69 -13.48 22.89
N SER A 673 5.83 -13.35 22.21
CA SER A 673 6.05 -12.39 21.11
C SER A 673 5.47 -12.84 19.78
N THR A 674 4.87 -14.02 19.72
CA THR A 674 4.33 -14.67 18.50
C THR A 674 2.86 -15.08 18.64
N PRO A 675 1.97 -14.22 19.20
CA PRO A 675 0.58 -14.56 19.34
C PRO A 675 -0.08 -14.72 17.95
N LEU A 676 -0.83 -15.79 17.76
CA LEU A 676 -1.64 -16.01 16.58
C LEU A 676 -3.05 -15.49 16.86
N GLN A 677 -3.41 -14.36 16.25
CA GLN A 677 -4.64 -13.66 16.59
C GLN A 677 -5.62 -13.60 15.43
N ASN A 678 -6.90 -13.58 15.76
CA ASN A 678 -7.98 -13.28 14.86
C ASN A 678 -9.18 -12.71 15.63
N LEU A 679 -10.14 -12.14 14.90
CA LEU A 679 -11.41 -11.71 15.44
C LEU A 679 -12.55 -12.05 14.47
N ASP A 680 -13.75 -12.19 15.02
CA ASP A 680 -14.98 -12.29 14.24
C ASP A 680 -16.07 -11.44 14.86
N ARG A 681 -17.09 -11.07 14.08
CA ARG A 681 -18.12 -10.10 14.45
C ARG A 681 -19.51 -10.59 14.07
N VAL A 682 -20.49 -10.19 14.88
CA VAL A 682 -21.92 -10.33 14.55
C VAL A 682 -22.67 -9.04 14.89
N ARG A 683 -23.81 -8.84 14.25
CA ARG A 683 -24.65 -7.67 14.49
C ARG A 683 -25.93 -8.07 15.22
N VAL A 684 -26.33 -7.28 16.22
CA VAL A 684 -27.62 -7.37 16.89
C VAL A 684 -28.34 -6.04 16.76
N VAL A 685 -29.55 -6.06 16.21
CA VAL A 685 -30.41 -4.88 16.10
C VAL A 685 -31.51 -4.99 17.13
N VAL A 686 -31.61 -3.98 17.98
CA VAL A 686 -32.57 -3.93 19.11
C VAL A 686 -33.61 -2.85 18.84
N HIS A 687 -34.89 -3.24 18.87
CA HIS A 687 -36.04 -2.36 18.61
C HIS A 687 -36.76 -1.93 19.88
#